data_cac00f195dd6b98e6f2f75d35123347e
#
_entry.id   cac00f195dd6b98e6f2f75d35123347e
#
_cell.length_a   1.000
_cell.length_b   1.000
_cell.length_c   1.000
_cell.angle_alpha   90.00
_cell.angle_beta   90.00
_cell.angle_gamma   90.00
#
_symmetry.space_group_name_H-M   'P 1'
#
loop_
_entity.id
_entity.type
_entity.pdbx_description
1 polymer ?
#
loop_
_entity_poly.entity_id
_entity_poly.type
_entity_poly.pdbx_seq_one_letter_code
_entity_poly.pdbx_strand_id
1 'polypeptide(L)'
;MAEAKTVSAPITGTNKTMTFSTGKLAQQSQGAVVATLGGTSVLTTANAAKGVRDGIDFFPLTIDVEERAYAAGKIPGSFFRREGRPTDAAILTCRLTDRPLRPAFPDGFRNETQVVITVIGADQINPHDVLSINSASAALMISGIPFEGPIGAVRIAYSTEGEWIPHPTFEEGAASTFELVVAGRLVEEGEYKGDVAIMMVEAGGTETAWASYEDGAPKVTEDVVADGLMAAKTWIKESIALQKELVSVAGSRPTMSYTPVLDYGDDVMKAVEKVGKKILDPVTQIIVKAERNAATDAATTEILAKLSGDFAGREKEIKEAVRSLTKKMVRNRVVKTGIRMDGRGPRDLRPVSAEVGLIPTAHGTGLFQRGETQVLNVCTLAMPKMNQMLDTLEPVTKKYFMHHYNMPPSANGETGRVGSPKRREIGHGKLAERALLPVVPSQEEFSYALRLVSEVLASNGSTSMGSVCSASLSLMDAGVPIKAAVAGIAMGLIFDDGKYTTLTDILGSEDAFGDMDFKVAGTSEFVTALQLDTKIDGIPTDVLAAALQQAKEARLAILAVMNAAISAPRSEVNETAPKIVSFEIPMDKIGEVIGPKGKVINAMQQETGADITIDDDGRVGIVSIGSVNGAAVTEARRRIELILDPPKAEVGAIYMGKVVSTTKFGAFINILPGRDGLLHISKIGKGQRVNNVEDVVNLGDAVEVRVDDIDAQGKVSLSWADQPASEPGSGREDRAQREDRGDRGDRGDRGDRGGRGGRDGGRDGGRDGGRPERAPRADRGEAPTGGAPVVSFEESFDAEIAAEFGDLGPAPVEGDAGAPRSGGDRGDSGPRRNRSRGPRR
;
A
#
# COMPACT_ATOMS: atom_id res chain seq x y z
N MET A 1 -30.15 -17.99 -24.11
CA MET A 1 -29.28 -17.62 -22.99
C MET A 1 -30.17 -17.57 -21.75
N ALA A 2 -29.67 -18.02 -20.60
CA ALA A 2 -30.46 -17.93 -19.37
C ALA A 2 -30.66 -16.44 -19.02
N GLU A 3 -31.88 -16.09 -18.62
CA GLU A 3 -32.24 -14.75 -18.21
C GLU A 3 -31.72 -14.48 -16.77
N ALA A 4 -31.21 -13.27 -16.54
CA ALA A 4 -30.76 -12.86 -15.25
C ALA A 4 -31.94 -12.63 -14.30
N LYS A 5 -31.87 -13.16 -13.08
CA LYS A 5 -32.77 -12.79 -12.00
C LYS A 5 -32.11 -11.65 -11.22
N THR A 6 -32.79 -10.52 -11.10
CA THR A 6 -32.23 -9.29 -10.58
C THR A 6 -33.14 -8.69 -9.50
N VAL A 7 -32.52 -8.20 -8.43
CA VAL A 7 -33.16 -7.41 -7.37
C VAL A 7 -32.37 -6.12 -7.16
N SER A 8 -33.07 -5.04 -6.79
CA SER A 8 -32.45 -3.74 -6.58
C SER A 8 -33.14 -2.97 -5.47
N ALA A 9 -32.39 -2.30 -4.64
CA ALA A 9 -32.93 -1.44 -3.60
C ALA A 9 -32.16 -0.09 -3.54
N PRO A 10 -32.86 1.03 -3.31
CA PRO A 10 -32.23 2.29 -3.03
C PRO A 10 -31.53 2.22 -1.65
N ILE A 11 -30.43 2.95 -1.50
CA ILE A 11 -29.70 3.09 -0.23
C ILE A 11 -30.24 4.34 0.48
N THR A 12 -30.81 4.17 1.67
CA THR A 12 -31.37 5.28 2.44
C THR A 12 -30.34 6.39 2.70
N GLY A 13 -30.75 7.63 2.49
CA GLY A 13 -29.90 8.79 2.67
C GLY A 13 -28.99 9.11 1.46
N THR A 14 -29.13 8.37 0.34
CA THR A 14 -28.35 8.60 -0.87
C THR A 14 -29.23 8.56 -2.13
N ASN A 15 -28.66 8.93 -3.26
CA ASN A 15 -29.25 8.73 -4.59
C ASN A 15 -28.78 7.41 -5.26
N LYS A 16 -28.10 6.55 -4.50
CA LYS A 16 -27.48 5.31 -5.00
C LYS A 16 -28.46 4.14 -4.87
N THR A 17 -28.28 3.16 -5.76
CA THR A 17 -29.04 1.90 -5.78
C THR A 17 -28.07 0.74 -5.80
N MET A 18 -28.24 -0.22 -4.90
CA MET A 18 -27.52 -1.48 -4.91
C MET A 18 -28.33 -2.54 -5.66
N THR A 19 -27.67 -3.29 -6.51
CA THR A 19 -28.29 -4.32 -7.36
C THR A 19 -27.56 -5.64 -7.24
N PHE A 20 -28.29 -6.74 -7.06
CA PHE A 20 -27.78 -8.11 -7.17
C PHE A 20 -28.45 -8.84 -8.31
N SER A 21 -27.64 -9.56 -9.11
CA SER A 21 -28.11 -10.32 -10.27
C SER A 21 -27.46 -11.70 -10.31
N THR A 22 -28.22 -12.73 -10.63
CA THR A 22 -27.73 -14.11 -10.74
C THR A 22 -28.30 -14.85 -11.94
N GLY A 23 -27.74 -16.03 -12.25
CA GLY A 23 -28.28 -16.98 -13.26
C GLY A 23 -27.74 -16.78 -14.67
N LYS A 24 -27.15 -15.63 -15.04
CA LYS A 24 -26.64 -15.36 -16.38
C LYS A 24 -25.16 -15.71 -16.55
N LEU A 25 -24.33 -15.33 -15.59
CA LEU A 25 -22.87 -15.53 -15.61
C LEU A 25 -22.47 -16.68 -14.69
N ALA A 26 -21.31 -17.27 -14.94
CA ALA A 26 -20.66 -18.31 -14.12
C ALA A 26 -21.62 -19.47 -13.71
N GLN A 27 -22.42 -19.99 -14.63
CA GLN A 27 -23.49 -20.95 -14.38
C GLN A 27 -23.01 -22.30 -13.83
N GLN A 28 -21.72 -22.62 -13.92
CA GLN A 28 -21.16 -23.86 -13.36
C GLN A 28 -20.83 -23.74 -11.88
N SER A 29 -20.67 -22.52 -11.34
CA SER A 29 -20.41 -22.31 -9.92
C SER A 29 -21.64 -22.69 -9.07
N GLN A 30 -21.40 -23.12 -7.84
CA GLN A 30 -22.49 -23.43 -6.90
C GLN A 30 -23.28 -22.17 -6.58
N GLY A 31 -22.61 -21.03 -6.32
CA GLY A 31 -23.22 -19.71 -6.24
C GLY A 31 -22.52 -18.73 -7.16
N ALA A 32 -23.28 -17.88 -7.84
CA ALA A 32 -22.72 -16.82 -8.67
C ALA A 32 -23.62 -15.57 -8.63
N VAL A 33 -23.05 -14.43 -8.25
CA VAL A 33 -23.77 -13.15 -8.14
C VAL A 33 -22.96 -12.05 -8.81
N VAL A 34 -23.62 -11.19 -9.54
CA VAL A 34 -23.08 -9.89 -9.94
C VAL A 34 -23.71 -8.84 -9.03
N ALA A 35 -22.89 -8.14 -8.27
CA ALA A 35 -23.30 -6.99 -7.48
C ALA A 35 -22.87 -5.71 -8.15
N THR A 36 -23.73 -4.68 -8.13
CA THR A 36 -23.49 -3.39 -8.78
C THR A 36 -23.89 -2.23 -7.88
N LEU A 37 -23.03 -1.22 -7.83
CA LEU A 37 -23.27 0.08 -7.19
C LEU A 37 -22.72 1.18 -8.11
N GLY A 38 -23.60 2.03 -8.66
CA GLY A 38 -23.21 2.95 -9.71
C GLY A 38 -22.66 2.23 -10.95
N GLY A 39 -21.49 2.62 -11.41
CA GLY A 39 -20.76 1.95 -12.51
C GLY A 39 -19.82 0.84 -12.04
N THR A 40 -19.63 0.66 -10.72
CA THR A 40 -18.79 -0.39 -10.16
C THR A 40 -19.55 -1.71 -10.05
N SER A 41 -18.97 -2.80 -10.54
CA SER A 41 -19.58 -4.14 -10.57
C SER A 41 -18.58 -5.22 -10.24
N VAL A 42 -19.00 -6.18 -9.41
CA VAL A 42 -18.20 -7.36 -9.06
C VAL A 42 -18.96 -8.64 -9.41
N LEU A 43 -18.29 -9.59 -10.03
CA LEU A 43 -18.77 -10.96 -10.23
C LEU A 43 -18.17 -11.84 -9.14
N THR A 44 -19.01 -12.36 -8.28
CA THR A 44 -18.58 -13.28 -7.22
C THR A 44 -19.05 -14.69 -7.49
N THR A 45 -18.15 -15.65 -7.36
CA THR A 45 -18.46 -17.09 -7.44
C THR A 45 -18.09 -17.78 -6.14
N ALA A 46 -18.94 -18.70 -5.68
CA ALA A 46 -18.70 -19.51 -4.49
C ALA A 46 -18.79 -20.99 -4.85
N ASN A 47 -17.79 -21.75 -4.43
CA ASN A 47 -17.71 -23.21 -4.64
C ASN A 47 -17.15 -23.89 -3.40
N ALA A 48 -17.64 -25.10 -3.10
CA ALA A 48 -17.08 -25.95 -2.08
C ALA A 48 -16.79 -27.35 -2.62
N ALA A 49 -15.70 -27.95 -2.17
CA ALA A 49 -15.33 -29.32 -2.50
C ALA A 49 -16.36 -30.31 -1.91
N LYS A 50 -16.60 -31.43 -2.61
CA LYS A 50 -17.56 -32.47 -2.18
C LYS A 50 -17.09 -33.27 -0.97
N GLY A 51 -15.80 -33.34 -0.72
CA GLY A 51 -15.20 -34.08 0.37
C GLY A 51 -14.18 -33.26 1.15
N VAL A 52 -13.78 -33.76 2.28
CA VAL A 52 -12.76 -33.16 3.14
C VAL A 52 -11.41 -33.82 2.80
N ARG A 53 -10.34 -33.04 2.73
CA ARG A 53 -8.97 -33.58 2.59
C ARG A 53 -8.54 -34.27 3.89
N ASP A 54 -7.83 -35.37 3.77
CA ASP A 54 -7.30 -36.06 4.94
C ASP A 54 -6.30 -35.18 5.72
N GLY A 55 -6.43 -35.21 7.04
CA GLY A 55 -5.52 -34.54 7.94
C GLY A 55 -5.77 -33.02 8.16
N ILE A 56 -6.80 -32.43 7.53
CA ILE A 56 -7.16 -31.03 7.77
C ILE A 56 -7.83 -30.88 9.15
N ASP A 57 -7.30 -29.95 9.94
CA ASP A 57 -7.78 -29.59 11.29
C ASP A 57 -8.36 -28.16 11.39
N PHE A 58 -8.45 -27.44 10.27
CA PHE A 58 -9.03 -26.11 10.19
C PHE A 58 -10.03 -26.01 9.03
N PHE A 59 -10.83 -24.96 9.00
CA PHE A 59 -11.72 -24.67 7.89
C PHE A 59 -10.96 -23.98 6.74
N PRO A 60 -10.76 -24.67 5.59
CA PRO A 60 -10.01 -24.12 4.46
C PRO A 60 -10.90 -23.22 3.60
N LEU A 61 -11.18 -22.00 4.08
CA LEU A 61 -11.83 -20.95 3.32
C LEU A 61 -10.78 -20.09 2.63
N THR A 62 -10.87 -19.98 1.31
CA THR A 62 -10.05 -19.07 0.49
C THR A 62 -10.96 -18.03 -0.14
N ILE A 63 -10.61 -16.74 0.06
CA ILE A 63 -11.25 -15.62 -0.61
C ILE A 63 -10.21 -14.91 -1.44
N ASP A 64 -10.47 -14.81 -2.74
CA ASP A 64 -9.62 -14.15 -3.72
C ASP A 64 -10.36 -12.99 -4.37
N VAL A 65 -9.69 -11.85 -4.47
CA VAL A 65 -10.18 -10.66 -5.18
C VAL A 65 -9.29 -10.41 -6.37
N GLU A 66 -9.90 -10.42 -7.54
CA GLU A 66 -9.25 -10.26 -8.83
C GLU A 66 -9.60 -8.89 -9.41
N GLU A 67 -8.73 -7.94 -9.24
CA GLU A 67 -8.82 -6.62 -9.86
C GLU A 67 -8.36 -6.72 -11.32
N ARG A 68 -9.28 -6.48 -12.25
CA ARG A 68 -8.98 -6.50 -13.68
C ARG A 68 -8.88 -5.09 -14.23
N ALA A 69 -7.73 -4.73 -14.78
CA ALA A 69 -7.48 -3.39 -15.32
C ALA A 69 -8.54 -2.95 -16.35
N TYR A 70 -9.07 -3.91 -17.14
CA TYR A 70 -10.15 -3.64 -18.09
C TYR A 70 -11.43 -3.11 -17.43
N ALA A 71 -11.66 -3.39 -16.14
CA ALA A 71 -12.81 -2.89 -15.41
C ALA A 71 -12.86 -1.35 -15.36
N ALA A 72 -11.69 -0.70 -15.36
CA ALA A 72 -11.53 0.75 -15.47
C ALA A 72 -11.08 1.20 -16.87
N GLY A 73 -11.21 0.35 -17.90
CA GLY A 73 -10.78 0.66 -19.26
C GLY A 73 -9.26 0.80 -19.42
N LYS A 74 -8.46 0.22 -18.51
CA LYS A 74 -7.00 0.31 -18.47
C LYS A 74 -6.33 -0.96 -19.01
N ILE A 75 -5.09 -0.82 -19.44
CA ILE A 75 -4.16 -1.94 -19.67
C ILE A 75 -3.13 -1.87 -18.55
N PRO A 76 -2.77 -3.00 -17.91
CA PRO A 76 -1.79 -3.00 -16.82
C PRO A 76 -0.48 -2.30 -17.19
N GLY A 77 0.04 -1.46 -16.28
CA GLY A 77 1.24 -0.66 -16.50
C GLY A 77 2.54 -1.47 -16.55
N SER A 78 2.54 -2.72 -16.05
CA SER A 78 3.70 -3.60 -16.04
C SER A 78 4.24 -3.92 -17.44
N PHE A 79 5.51 -4.33 -17.54
CA PHE A 79 6.14 -4.72 -18.82
C PHE A 79 5.34 -5.77 -19.59
N PHE A 80 4.77 -6.76 -18.90
CA PHE A 80 3.99 -7.85 -19.51
C PHE A 80 2.57 -7.43 -19.94
N ARG A 81 2.12 -6.23 -19.59
CA ARG A 81 0.75 -5.75 -19.87
C ARG A 81 -0.33 -6.73 -19.43
N ARG A 82 -0.07 -7.41 -18.33
CA ARG A 82 -0.95 -8.38 -17.70
C ARG A 82 -0.94 -8.19 -16.20
N GLU A 83 -2.05 -8.47 -15.52
CA GLU A 83 -2.13 -8.54 -14.07
C GLU A 83 -1.20 -9.67 -13.60
N GLY A 84 -0.39 -9.35 -12.60
CA GLY A 84 0.54 -10.28 -11.95
C GLY A 84 0.05 -10.66 -10.57
N ARG A 85 0.87 -10.34 -9.54
CA ARG A 85 0.46 -10.53 -8.14
C ARG A 85 -0.74 -9.63 -7.82
N PRO A 86 -1.65 -10.08 -6.92
CA PRO A 86 -2.71 -9.22 -6.42
C PRO A 86 -2.15 -7.94 -5.82
N THR A 87 -2.84 -6.83 -6.03
CA THR A 87 -2.50 -5.55 -5.42
C THR A 87 -2.71 -5.62 -3.90
N ASP A 88 -2.09 -4.71 -3.14
CA ASP A 88 -2.36 -4.60 -1.71
C ASP A 88 -3.84 -4.30 -1.45
N ALA A 89 -4.50 -3.51 -2.31
CA ALA A 89 -5.93 -3.24 -2.24
C ALA A 89 -6.76 -4.52 -2.39
N ALA A 90 -6.46 -5.36 -3.38
CA ALA A 90 -7.11 -6.66 -3.55
C ALA A 90 -6.92 -7.57 -2.32
N ILE A 91 -5.68 -7.66 -1.79
CA ILE A 91 -5.38 -8.45 -0.60
C ILE A 91 -6.13 -7.94 0.63
N LEU A 92 -6.23 -6.62 0.80
CA LEU A 92 -6.98 -6.02 1.90
C LEU A 92 -8.48 -6.29 1.76
N THR A 93 -9.02 -6.22 0.55
CA THR A 93 -10.43 -6.58 0.27
C THR A 93 -10.69 -8.07 0.52
N CYS A 94 -9.74 -8.98 0.18
CA CYS A 94 -9.83 -10.39 0.57
C CYS A 94 -9.99 -10.53 2.10
N ARG A 95 -9.14 -9.85 2.86
CA ARG A 95 -9.16 -9.88 4.33
C ARG A 95 -10.43 -9.27 4.90
N LEU A 96 -10.86 -8.15 4.34
CA LEU A 96 -12.09 -7.46 4.73
C LEU A 96 -13.32 -8.36 4.54
N THR A 97 -13.31 -9.18 3.49
CA THR A 97 -14.39 -10.12 3.16
C THR A 97 -14.32 -11.42 4.00
N ASP A 98 -13.12 -11.98 4.20
CA ASP A 98 -12.92 -13.22 4.96
C ASP A 98 -13.36 -13.11 6.43
N ARG A 99 -13.05 -11.98 7.05
CA ARG A 99 -13.27 -11.77 8.50
C ARG A 99 -14.73 -11.92 8.96
N PRO A 100 -15.71 -11.27 8.32
CA PRO A 100 -17.11 -11.45 8.72
C PRO A 100 -17.75 -12.73 8.18
N LEU A 101 -17.26 -13.31 7.08
CA LEU A 101 -17.85 -14.50 6.48
C LEU A 101 -17.41 -15.79 7.18
N ARG A 102 -16.15 -15.89 7.58
CA ARG A 102 -15.59 -17.10 8.19
C ARG A 102 -16.34 -17.59 9.44
N PRO A 103 -16.70 -16.74 10.40
CA PRO A 103 -17.47 -17.15 11.59
C PRO A 103 -18.89 -17.61 11.28
N ALA A 104 -19.42 -17.33 10.09
CA ALA A 104 -20.77 -17.70 9.69
C ALA A 104 -20.86 -19.08 9.01
N PHE A 105 -19.80 -19.90 9.09
CA PHE A 105 -19.86 -21.29 8.69
C PHE A 105 -20.00 -22.18 9.92
N PRO A 106 -20.76 -23.30 9.79
CA PRO A 106 -21.00 -24.19 10.93
C PRO A 106 -19.72 -24.81 11.47
N ASP A 107 -19.67 -25.00 12.76
CA ASP A 107 -18.60 -25.75 13.41
C ASP A 107 -18.44 -27.15 12.81
N GLY A 108 -17.20 -27.57 12.61
CA GLY A 108 -16.87 -28.85 11.99
C GLY A 108 -17.00 -28.91 10.48
N PHE A 109 -17.45 -27.86 9.80
CA PHE A 109 -17.38 -27.80 8.36
C PHE A 109 -15.93 -27.64 7.91
N ARG A 110 -15.38 -28.63 7.17
CA ARG A 110 -13.97 -28.70 6.75
C ARG A 110 -13.81 -28.89 5.25
N ASN A 111 -14.91 -28.82 4.48
CA ASN A 111 -14.82 -28.86 3.00
C ASN A 111 -14.13 -27.60 2.51
N GLU A 112 -13.13 -27.77 1.66
CA GLU A 112 -12.43 -26.63 1.04
C GLU A 112 -13.44 -25.76 0.31
N THR A 113 -13.48 -24.48 0.67
CA THR A 113 -14.44 -23.50 0.11
C THR A 113 -13.68 -22.33 -0.46
N GLN A 114 -14.00 -22.00 -1.71
CA GLN A 114 -13.38 -20.88 -2.40
C GLN A 114 -14.45 -19.88 -2.85
N VAL A 115 -14.20 -18.61 -2.56
CA VAL A 115 -14.96 -17.47 -3.05
C VAL A 115 -14.04 -16.60 -3.89
N VAL A 116 -14.35 -16.48 -5.19
CA VAL A 116 -13.58 -15.63 -6.10
C VAL A 116 -14.43 -14.43 -6.48
N ILE A 117 -13.92 -13.24 -6.24
CA ILE A 117 -14.54 -11.96 -6.51
C ILE A 117 -13.76 -11.28 -7.63
N THR A 118 -14.35 -11.18 -8.81
CA THR A 118 -13.71 -10.50 -9.95
C THR A 118 -14.35 -9.13 -10.13
N VAL A 119 -13.56 -8.08 -10.03
CA VAL A 119 -13.99 -6.72 -10.34
C VAL A 119 -14.09 -6.60 -11.87
N ILE A 120 -15.32 -6.52 -12.39
CA ILE A 120 -15.60 -6.51 -13.83
C ILE A 120 -15.99 -5.13 -14.35
N GLY A 121 -16.29 -4.20 -13.45
CA GLY A 121 -16.54 -2.78 -13.75
C GLY A 121 -16.07 -1.92 -12.59
N ALA A 122 -15.37 -0.82 -12.87
CA ALA A 122 -14.91 0.15 -11.90
C ALA A 122 -15.04 1.55 -12.49
N ASP A 123 -15.97 2.34 -11.95
CA ASP A 123 -16.24 3.70 -12.40
C ASP A 123 -15.25 4.73 -11.82
N GLN A 124 -14.35 4.28 -10.93
CA GLN A 124 -13.40 5.12 -10.18
C GLN A 124 -14.11 6.18 -9.29
N ILE A 125 -15.38 5.99 -9.03
CA ILE A 125 -16.21 6.81 -8.15
C ILE A 125 -16.62 6.00 -6.92
N ASN A 126 -17.15 4.79 -7.12
CA ASN A 126 -17.68 3.95 -6.06
C ASN A 126 -16.69 2.82 -5.71
N PRO A 127 -16.23 2.70 -4.45
CA PRO A 127 -15.37 1.61 -3.99
C PRO A 127 -16.03 0.24 -4.16
N HIS A 128 -15.23 -0.79 -4.49
CA HIS A 128 -15.72 -2.15 -4.68
C HIS A 128 -15.57 -3.06 -3.45
N ASP A 129 -14.88 -2.64 -2.41
CA ASP A 129 -14.51 -3.47 -1.28
C ASP A 129 -15.71 -3.96 -0.44
N VAL A 130 -16.58 -3.05 -0.01
CA VAL A 130 -17.82 -3.39 0.72
C VAL A 130 -18.83 -4.10 -0.17
N LEU A 131 -18.89 -3.71 -1.45
CA LEU A 131 -19.71 -4.40 -2.45
C LEU A 131 -19.27 -5.86 -2.60
N SER A 132 -17.96 -6.14 -2.46
CA SER A 132 -17.38 -7.48 -2.47
C SER A 132 -17.87 -8.33 -1.29
N ILE A 133 -17.96 -7.78 -0.08
CA ILE A 133 -18.52 -8.49 1.10
C ILE A 133 -19.97 -8.89 0.83
N ASN A 134 -20.79 -7.93 0.44
CA ASN A 134 -22.21 -8.13 0.19
C ASN A 134 -22.46 -9.14 -0.94
N SER A 135 -21.66 -9.07 -2.00
CA SER A 135 -21.72 -9.99 -3.13
C SER A 135 -21.30 -11.41 -2.76
N ALA A 136 -20.25 -11.56 -1.93
CA ALA A 136 -19.78 -12.84 -1.44
C ALA A 136 -20.81 -13.53 -0.54
N SER A 137 -21.42 -12.77 0.37
CA SER A 137 -22.52 -13.26 1.20
C SER A 137 -23.71 -13.70 0.34
N ALA A 138 -24.15 -12.88 -0.61
CA ALA A 138 -25.25 -13.22 -1.51
C ALA A 138 -24.96 -14.48 -2.36
N ALA A 139 -23.72 -14.65 -2.85
CA ALA A 139 -23.32 -15.84 -3.60
C ALA A 139 -23.34 -17.10 -2.72
N LEU A 140 -22.89 -17.01 -1.48
CA LEU A 140 -22.96 -18.11 -0.52
C LEU A 140 -24.41 -18.48 -0.17
N MET A 141 -25.30 -17.51 0.03
CA MET A 141 -26.72 -17.73 0.32
C MET A 141 -27.45 -18.54 -0.73
N ILE A 142 -27.13 -18.38 -2.03
CA ILE A 142 -27.77 -19.12 -3.13
C ILE A 142 -27.04 -20.41 -3.51
N SER A 143 -25.83 -20.65 -2.97
CA SER A 143 -24.94 -21.72 -3.41
C SER A 143 -25.33 -23.12 -2.93
N GLY A 144 -26.03 -23.22 -1.81
CA GLY A 144 -26.25 -24.46 -1.06
C GLY A 144 -25.06 -24.89 -0.21
N ILE A 145 -23.98 -24.12 -0.15
CA ILE A 145 -22.90 -24.31 0.82
C ILE A 145 -23.46 -24.00 2.22
N PRO A 146 -23.13 -24.77 3.26
CA PRO A 146 -23.56 -24.47 4.63
C PRO A 146 -23.02 -23.11 5.06
N PHE A 147 -23.89 -22.12 5.18
CA PHE A 147 -23.54 -20.75 5.53
C PHE A 147 -24.68 -20.10 6.31
N GLU A 148 -24.39 -19.62 7.50
CA GLU A 148 -25.34 -19.03 8.46
C GLU A 148 -25.46 -17.50 8.27
N GLY A 149 -25.52 -17.06 7.03
CA GLY A 149 -25.76 -15.67 6.66
C GLY A 149 -27.25 -15.35 6.56
N PRO A 150 -27.60 -14.20 5.94
CA PRO A 150 -26.70 -13.28 5.20
C PRO A 150 -25.90 -12.34 6.12
N ILE A 151 -24.72 -11.99 5.64
CA ILE A 151 -23.89 -10.92 6.18
C ILE A 151 -24.13 -9.66 5.35
N GLY A 152 -24.48 -8.55 5.99
CA GLY A 152 -24.54 -7.23 5.38
C GLY A 152 -23.34 -6.39 5.78
N ALA A 153 -22.88 -5.52 4.89
CA ALA A 153 -21.79 -4.60 5.17
C ALA A 153 -22.06 -3.22 4.57
N VAL A 154 -21.54 -2.19 5.24
CA VAL A 154 -21.57 -0.81 4.80
C VAL A 154 -20.24 -0.12 5.09
N ARG A 155 -19.81 0.78 4.22
CA ARG A 155 -18.83 1.83 4.52
C ARG A 155 -19.62 3.11 4.81
N ILE A 156 -19.27 3.79 5.90
CA ILE A 156 -19.77 5.13 6.20
C ILE A 156 -18.59 6.07 6.41
N ALA A 157 -18.72 7.32 5.98
CA ALA A 157 -17.73 8.36 6.18
C ALA A 157 -18.30 9.44 7.10
N TYR A 158 -17.45 9.98 8.00
CA TYR A 158 -17.84 11.05 8.92
C TYR A 158 -17.43 12.38 8.32
N SER A 159 -18.42 13.18 7.94
CA SER A 159 -18.22 14.46 7.27
C SER A 159 -17.63 15.52 8.20
N THR A 160 -17.16 16.61 7.64
CA THR A 160 -16.69 17.80 8.37
C THR A 160 -17.81 18.50 9.17
N GLU A 161 -19.08 18.27 8.81
CA GLU A 161 -20.26 18.76 9.50
C GLU A 161 -20.72 17.85 10.66
N GLY A 162 -20.10 16.65 10.77
CA GLY A 162 -20.45 15.68 11.81
C GLY A 162 -21.58 14.72 11.45
N GLU A 163 -21.79 14.46 10.17
CA GLU A 163 -22.81 13.52 9.67
C GLU A 163 -22.20 12.25 9.09
N TRP A 164 -22.90 11.13 9.22
CA TRP A 164 -22.48 9.85 8.63
C TRP A 164 -23.03 9.68 7.22
N ILE A 165 -22.15 9.60 6.22
CA ILE A 165 -22.46 9.42 4.79
C ILE A 165 -22.32 7.93 4.45
N PRO A 166 -23.39 7.21 4.08
CA PRO A 166 -23.32 5.80 3.71
C PRO A 166 -22.82 5.60 2.27
N HIS A 167 -22.04 4.54 2.07
CA HIS A 167 -21.43 4.19 0.79
C HIS A 167 -20.80 5.40 0.08
N PRO A 168 -19.88 6.12 0.74
CA PRO A 168 -19.26 7.31 0.17
C PRO A 168 -18.55 6.96 -1.14
N THR A 169 -18.50 7.93 -2.05
CA THR A 169 -17.58 7.91 -3.19
C THR A 169 -16.13 8.05 -2.70
N PHE A 170 -15.16 7.80 -3.56
CA PHE A 170 -13.75 8.08 -3.21
C PHE A 170 -13.54 9.56 -2.85
N GLU A 171 -14.23 10.48 -3.52
CA GLU A 171 -14.16 11.93 -3.26
C GLU A 171 -14.80 12.29 -1.91
N GLU A 172 -16.01 11.79 -1.64
CA GLU A 172 -16.70 11.99 -0.35
C GLU A 172 -15.88 11.40 0.81
N GLY A 173 -15.29 10.21 0.62
CA GLY A 173 -14.41 9.60 1.62
C GLY A 173 -13.15 10.42 1.88
N ALA A 174 -12.48 10.89 0.84
CA ALA A 174 -11.27 11.71 0.96
C ALA A 174 -11.54 13.07 1.60
N ALA A 175 -12.72 13.66 1.37
CA ALA A 175 -13.14 14.92 1.97
C ALA A 175 -13.64 14.79 3.44
N SER A 176 -13.89 13.56 3.89
CA SER A 176 -14.36 13.27 5.25
C SER A 176 -13.19 13.19 6.24
N THR A 177 -13.49 13.24 7.54
CA THR A 177 -12.46 13.12 8.59
C THR A 177 -12.17 11.68 9.01
N PHE A 178 -13.12 10.75 8.77
CA PHE A 178 -13.00 9.36 9.18
C PHE A 178 -13.87 8.44 8.33
N GLU A 179 -13.40 7.24 8.10
CA GLU A 179 -14.16 6.18 7.44
C GLU A 179 -14.32 4.95 8.34
N LEU A 180 -15.50 4.35 8.31
CA LEU A 180 -15.87 3.20 9.11
C LEU A 180 -16.53 2.15 8.20
N VAL A 181 -15.93 0.98 8.09
CA VAL A 181 -16.52 -0.21 7.46
C VAL A 181 -17.04 -1.12 8.55
N VAL A 182 -18.32 -1.48 8.48
CA VAL A 182 -18.99 -2.35 9.44
C VAL A 182 -19.66 -3.48 8.70
N ALA A 183 -19.47 -4.71 9.17
CA ALA A 183 -20.21 -5.89 8.71
C ALA A 183 -20.88 -6.59 9.89
N GLY A 184 -22.09 -7.11 9.65
CA GLY A 184 -22.87 -7.78 10.67
C GLY A 184 -23.97 -8.66 10.11
N ARG A 185 -24.61 -9.41 10.99
CA ARG A 185 -25.76 -10.24 10.67
C ARG A 185 -26.95 -9.91 11.58
N LEU A 186 -28.15 -10.29 11.20
CA LEU A 186 -29.33 -10.16 12.06
C LEU A 186 -29.27 -11.22 13.17
N VAL A 187 -29.57 -10.78 14.38
CA VAL A 187 -29.81 -11.68 15.53
C VAL A 187 -31.19 -12.30 15.34
N GLU A 188 -31.27 -13.60 15.24
CA GLU A 188 -32.53 -14.31 14.99
C GLU A 188 -33.27 -14.72 16.27
N GLU A 189 -32.55 -14.84 17.39
CA GLU A 189 -33.10 -15.29 18.67
C GLU A 189 -32.57 -14.45 19.85
N GLY A 190 -33.23 -14.56 21.02
CA GLY A 190 -32.81 -13.91 22.25
C GLY A 190 -33.25 -12.45 22.40
N GLU A 191 -32.63 -11.75 23.34
CA GLU A 191 -32.97 -10.38 23.76
C GLU A 191 -32.81 -9.35 22.63
N TYR A 192 -31.82 -9.52 21.78
CA TYR A 192 -31.49 -8.61 20.68
C TYR A 192 -32.07 -9.03 19.32
N LYS A 193 -33.14 -9.89 19.34
CA LYS A 193 -33.77 -10.36 18.10
C LYS A 193 -34.20 -9.21 17.19
N GLY A 194 -33.76 -9.28 15.92
CA GLY A 194 -34.03 -8.27 14.88
C GLY A 194 -33.08 -7.09 14.89
N ASP A 195 -32.10 -7.06 15.82
CA ASP A 195 -30.99 -6.14 15.77
C ASP A 195 -29.82 -6.72 14.98
N VAL A 196 -28.81 -5.90 14.67
CA VAL A 196 -27.58 -6.30 13.98
C VAL A 196 -26.51 -6.64 15.00
N ALA A 197 -26.03 -7.87 14.95
CA ALA A 197 -24.82 -8.29 15.60
C ALA A 197 -23.62 -7.84 14.75
N ILE A 198 -22.80 -6.94 15.27
CA ILE A 198 -21.58 -6.47 14.59
C ILE A 198 -20.54 -7.57 14.68
N MET A 199 -20.02 -8.00 13.53
CA MET A 199 -19.05 -9.09 13.41
C MET A 199 -17.65 -8.60 13.04
N MET A 200 -17.56 -7.52 12.30
CA MET A 200 -16.29 -6.98 11.82
C MET A 200 -16.37 -5.45 11.70
N VAL A 201 -15.31 -4.78 12.12
CA VAL A 201 -15.12 -3.35 11.91
C VAL A 201 -13.72 -3.10 11.37
N GLU A 202 -13.60 -2.16 10.44
CA GLU A 202 -12.35 -1.60 9.97
C GLU A 202 -12.53 -0.09 9.81
N ALA A 203 -11.69 0.71 10.46
CA ALA A 203 -11.87 2.16 10.44
C ALA A 203 -10.55 2.91 10.44
N GLY A 204 -10.59 4.16 9.98
CA GLY A 204 -9.43 5.04 10.03
C GLY A 204 -9.73 6.46 9.65
N GLY A 205 -8.94 7.38 10.19
CA GLY A 205 -8.93 8.78 9.80
C GLY A 205 -8.35 8.98 8.41
N THR A 206 -8.79 10.04 7.77
CA THR A 206 -8.33 10.45 6.43
C THR A 206 -7.07 11.30 6.53
N GLU A 207 -6.42 11.53 5.40
CA GLU A 207 -5.25 12.41 5.31
C GLU A 207 -5.58 13.84 5.67
N THR A 208 -6.79 14.30 5.35
CA THR A 208 -7.27 15.67 5.59
C THR A 208 -7.85 15.89 7.00
N ALA A 209 -7.97 14.83 7.80
CA ALA A 209 -8.68 14.89 9.09
C ALA A 209 -8.11 15.94 10.05
N TRP A 210 -6.76 16.03 10.14
CA TRP A 210 -6.15 17.03 11.06
C TRP A 210 -6.49 18.46 10.65
N ALA A 211 -6.30 18.81 9.39
CA ALA A 211 -6.62 20.15 8.88
C ALA A 211 -8.10 20.49 9.10
N SER A 212 -9.01 19.53 8.82
CA SER A 212 -10.43 19.70 9.07
C SER A 212 -10.73 19.97 10.56
N TYR A 213 -10.01 19.31 11.48
CA TYR A 213 -10.17 19.55 12.92
C TYR A 213 -9.66 20.94 13.35
N GLU A 214 -8.60 21.44 12.73
CA GLU A 214 -8.11 22.80 12.93
C GLU A 214 -9.12 23.85 12.42
N ASP A 215 -9.82 23.52 11.33
CA ASP A 215 -10.89 24.34 10.75
C ASP A 215 -12.23 24.23 11.52
N GLY A 216 -12.28 23.43 12.59
CA GLY A 216 -13.43 23.34 13.49
C GLY A 216 -14.36 22.17 13.27
N ALA A 217 -14.01 21.20 12.40
CA ALA A 217 -14.77 19.95 12.28
C ALA A 217 -14.79 19.17 13.61
N PRO A 218 -15.86 18.43 13.91
CA PRO A 218 -15.95 17.64 15.14
C PRO A 218 -14.95 16.48 15.12
N LYS A 219 -14.17 16.34 16.21
CA LYS A 219 -13.18 15.26 16.35
C LYS A 219 -13.87 13.93 16.57
N VAL A 220 -13.34 12.89 15.94
CA VAL A 220 -13.84 11.51 16.05
C VAL A 220 -13.33 10.89 17.35
N THR A 221 -14.12 11.05 18.40
CA THR A 221 -13.89 10.43 19.72
C THR A 221 -14.44 9.00 19.75
N GLU A 222 -14.20 8.31 20.86
CA GLU A 222 -14.73 6.96 21.11
C GLU A 222 -16.27 6.95 21.06
N ASP A 223 -16.93 8.02 21.51
CA ASP A 223 -18.38 8.14 21.49
C ASP A 223 -18.90 8.31 20.06
N VAL A 224 -18.24 9.12 19.22
CA VAL A 224 -18.56 9.25 17.80
C VAL A 224 -18.42 7.93 17.07
N VAL A 225 -17.36 7.15 17.37
CA VAL A 225 -17.21 5.81 16.81
C VAL A 225 -18.37 4.90 17.22
N ALA A 226 -18.76 4.92 18.50
CA ALA A 226 -19.90 4.13 18.98
C ALA A 226 -21.22 4.53 18.27
N ASP A 227 -21.48 5.83 18.08
CA ASP A 227 -22.62 6.32 17.30
C ASP A 227 -22.57 5.87 15.84
N GLY A 228 -21.39 5.87 15.21
CA GLY A 228 -21.18 5.33 13.86
C GLY A 228 -21.52 3.85 13.74
N LEU A 229 -21.15 3.04 14.74
CA LEU A 229 -21.51 1.62 14.80
C LEU A 229 -23.03 1.42 14.89
N MET A 230 -23.74 2.30 15.60
CA MET A 230 -25.20 2.27 15.67
C MET A 230 -25.83 2.68 14.33
N ALA A 231 -25.34 3.76 13.72
CA ALA A 231 -25.85 4.26 12.45
C ALA A 231 -25.71 3.20 11.33
N ALA A 232 -24.56 2.52 11.27
CA ALA A 232 -24.24 1.48 10.28
C ALA A 232 -25.28 0.34 10.23
N LYS A 233 -25.92 0.02 11.35
CA LYS A 233 -26.95 -1.04 11.44
C LYS A 233 -28.09 -0.84 10.46
N THR A 234 -28.44 0.39 10.13
CA THR A 234 -29.51 0.71 9.18
C THR A 234 -29.21 0.14 7.80
N TRP A 235 -28.05 0.45 7.25
CA TRP A 235 -27.64 0.03 5.90
C TRP A 235 -27.24 -1.44 5.83
N ILE A 236 -26.74 -2.00 6.95
CA ILE A 236 -26.51 -3.44 7.06
C ILE A 236 -27.84 -4.18 6.93
N LYS A 237 -28.92 -3.74 7.61
CA LYS A 237 -30.26 -4.32 7.49
C LYS A 237 -30.81 -4.24 6.05
N GLU A 238 -30.59 -3.11 5.37
CA GLU A 238 -31.00 -2.93 3.96
C GLU A 238 -30.28 -3.93 3.03
N SER A 239 -28.95 -4.07 3.17
CA SER A 239 -28.17 -5.04 2.40
C SER A 239 -28.63 -6.47 2.67
N ILE A 240 -28.88 -6.83 3.92
CA ILE A 240 -29.41 -8.15 4.32
C ILE A 240 -30.80 -8.40 3.71
N ALA A 241 -31.69 -7.40 3.73
CA ALA A 241 -33.01 -7.52 3.13
C ALA A 241 -32.94 -7.77 1.62
N LEU A 242 -32.07 -7.05 0.91
CA LEU A 242 -31.88 -7.22 -0.52
C LEU A 242 -31.30 -8.60 -0.88
N GLN A 243 -30.38 -9.13 -0.05
CA GLN A 243 -29.85 -10.49 -0.22
C GLN A 243 -30.94 -11.56 0.00
N LYS A 244 -31.79 -11.39 1.01
CA LYS A 244 -32.95 -12.28 1.27
C LYS A 244 -33.96 -12.23 0.11
N GLU A 245 -34.17 -11.06 -0.49
CA GLU A 245 -35.00 -10.89 -1.69
C GLU A 245 -34.39 -11.66 -2.88
N LEU A 246 -33.06 -11.55 -3.11
CA LEU A 246 -32.37 -12.31 -4.14
C LEU A 246 -32.59 -13.82 -3.97
N VAL A 247 -32.44 -14.35 -2.76
CA VAL A 247 -32.70 -15.77 -2.44
C VAL A 247 -34.14 -16.15 -2.77
N SER A 248 -35.12 -15.30 -2.43
CA SER A 248 -36.52 -15.53 -2.74
C SER A 248 -36.80 -15.61 -4.23
N VAL A 249 -36.24 -14.71 -5.03
CA VAL A 249 -36.42 -14.63 -6.50
C VAL A 249 -35.63 -15.72 -7.21
N ALA A 250 -34.38 -15.93 -6.79
CA ALA A 250 -33.48 -16.90 -7.42
C ALA A 250 -33.78 -18.35 -7.03
N GLY A 251 -34.20 -18.57 -5.80
CA GLY A 251 -34.17 -19.85 -5.12
C GLY A 251 -32.74 -20.20 -4.67
N SER A 252 -32.63 -20.86 -3.54
CA SER A 252 -31.36 -21.46 -3.11
C SER A 252 -31.25 -22.88 -3.63
N ARG A 253 -29.99 -23.35 -3.83
CA ARG A 253 -29.73 -24.76 -4.05
C ARG A 253 -29.99 -25.54 -2.74
N PRO A 254 -30.36 -26.83 -2.81
CA PRO A 254 -30.38 -27.66 -1.63
C PRO A 254 -29.03 -27.62 -0.91
N THR A 255 -29.09 -27.51 0.43
CA THR A 255 -27.87 -27.51 1.25
C THR A 255 -27.09 -28.79 1.01
N MET A 256 -25.79 -28.66 0.73
CA MET A 256 -24.92 -29.81 0.52
C MET A 256 -24.79 -30.62 1.82
N SER A 257 -24.82 -31.94 1.68
CA SER A 257 -24.53 -32.83 2.79
C SER A 257 -23.04 -32.83 3.09
N TYR A 258 -22.68 -32.75 4.33
CA TYR A 258 -21.31 -32.88 4.81
C TYR A 258 -21.29 -33.67 6.12
N THR A 259 -20.14 -34.23 6.46
CA THR A 259 -19.93 -34.87 7.76
C THR A 259 -19.12 -33.90 8.61
N PRO A 260 -19.68 -33.40 9.74
CA PRO A 260 -18.92 -32.55 10.64
C PRO A 260 -17.65 -33.27 11.14
N VAL A 261 -16.49 -32.61 10.99
CA VAL A 261 -15.25 -33.11 11.59
C VAL A 261 -15.08 -32.43 12.93
N LEU A 262 -15.42 -33.17 13.97
CA LEU A 262 -15.27 -32.72 15.35
C LEU A 262 -13.83 -32.93 15.80
N ASP A 263 -13.29 -31.94 16.51
CA ASP A 263 -11.92 -31.99 17.02
C ASP A 263 -11.78 -33.09 18.08
N TYR A 264 -12.88 -33.45 18.77
CA TYR A 264 -12.98 -34.55 19.74
C TYR A 264 -14.43 -34.96 19.95
N GLY A 265 -14.65 -36.22 20.36
CA GLY A 265 -15.96 -36.70 20.77
C GLY A 265 -16.30 -36.35 22.23
N ASP A 266 -17.61 -36.35 22.58
CA ASP A 266 -18.09 -36.08 23.92
C ASP A 266 -17.57 -37.07 24.98
N ASP A 267 -17.32 -38.31 24.57
CA ASP A 267 -16.73 -39.36 25.41
C ASP A 267 -15.31 -39.03 25.82
N VAL A 268 -14.50 -38.56 24.86
CA VAL A 268 -13.13 -38.09 25.12
C VAL A 268 -13.15 -36.88 26.03
N MET A 269 -14.00 -35.86 25.72
CA MET A 269 -14.06 -34.64 26.52
C MET A 269 -14.44 -34.92 27.98
N LYS A 270 -15.43 -35.78 28.23
CA LYS A 270 -15.81 -36.17 29.58
C LYS A 270 -14.69 -36.90 30.34
N ALA A 271 -13.94 -37.76 29.64
CA ALA A 271 -12.78 -38.44 30.22
C ALA A 271 -11.65 -37.46 30.54
N VAL A 272 -11.36 -36.54 29.63
CA VAL A 272 -10.36 -35.50 29.81
C VAL A 272 -10.77 -34.53 30.93
N GLU A 273 -12.01 -34.10 31.02
CA GLU A 273 -12.49 -33.28 32.17
C GLU A 273 -12.29 -33.97 33.51
N LYS A 274 -12.58 -35.27 33.60
CA LYS A 274 -12.45 -36.07 34.82
C LYS A 274 -11.00 -36.17 35.31
N VAL A 275 -10.06 -36.39 34.41
CA VAL A 275 -8.63 -36.56 34.70
C VAL A 275 -7.89 -35.24 34.71
N GLY A 276 -8.14 -34.38 33.71
CA GLY A 276 -7.37 -33.18 33.36
C GLY A 276 -7.56 -32.02 34.30
N LYS A 277 -8.79 -31.81 34.86
CA LYS A 277 -9.08 -30.64 35.72
C LYS A 277 -8.04 -30.44 36.82
N LYS A 278 -7.71 -31.49 37.55
CA LYS A 278 -6.75 -31.43 38.67
C LYS A 278 -5.30 -31.23 38.23
N ILE A 279 -4.96 -31.70 37.04
CA ILE A 279 -3.62 -31.62 36.47
C ILE A 279 -3.40 -30.21 35.87
N LEU A 280 -4.40 -29.69 35.18
CA LEU A 280 -4.31 -28.41 34.46
C LEU A 280 -4.53 -27.19 35.36
N ASP A 281 -5.26 -27.33 36.51
CA ASP A 281 -5.54 -26.19 37.37
C ASP A 281 -4.27 -25.42 37.83
N PRO A 282 -3.24 -26.08 38.39
CA PRO A 282 -2.01 -25.36 38.72
C PRO A 282 -1.26 -24.85 37.50
N VAL A 283 -1.34 -25.53 36.36
CA VAL A 283 -0.65 -25.15 35.12
C VAL A 283 -1.18 -23.85 34.56
N THR A 284 -2.51 -23.67 34.56
CA THR A 284 -3.16 -22.44 34.07
C THR A 284 -2.84 -21.21 34.93
N GLN A 285 -2.21 -21.38 36.07
CA GLN A 285 -1.87 -20.32 37.03
C GLN A 285 -0.38 -19.89 36.93
N ILE A 286 0.41 -20.56 36.10
CA ILE A 286 1.80 -20.21 35.86
C ILE A 286 1.88 -18.92 35.04
N ILE A 287 2.49 -17.89 35.61
CA ILE A 287 2.56 -16.54 35.02
C ILE A 287 3.50 -16.49 33.81
N VAL A 288 4.70 -17.09 33.95
CA VAL A 288 5.74 -17.04 32.91
C VAL A 288 5.37 -17.92 31.73
N LYS A 289 5.29 -17.36 30.53
CA LYS A 289 4.84 -18.04 29.30
C LYS A 289 5.62 -19.32 29.00
N ALA A 290 6.96 -19.27 29.07
CA ALA A 290 7.81 -20.41 28.75
C ALA A 290 7.59 -21.58 29.74
N GLU A 291 7.50 -21.27 31.04
CA GLU A 291 7.24 -22.25 32.09
C GLU A 291 5.82 -22.85 31.96
N ARG A 292 4.83 -22.00 31.68
CA ARG A 292 3.44 -22.41 31.44
C ARG A 292 3.33 -23.33 30.23
N ASN A 293 4.01 -23.03 29.12
CA ASN A 293 4.00 -23.88 27.95
C ASN A 293 4.62 -25.25 28.26
N ALA A 294 5.79 -25.28 28.87
CA ALA A 294 6.46 -26.53 29.25
C ALA A 294 5.58 -27.35 30.23
N ALA A 295 4.93 -26.71 31.20
CA ALA A 295 4.02 -27.36 32.11
C ALA A 295 2.74 -27.87 31.41
N THR A 296 2.23 -27.15 30.40
CA THR A 296 1.08 -27.56 29.59
C THR A 296 1.43 -28.80 28.76
N ASP A 297 2.60 -28.86 28.17
CA ASP A 297 3.09 -30.01 27.39
C ASP A 297 3.27 -31.24 28.28
N ALA A 298 3.85 -31.07 29.47
CA ALA A 298 4.00 -32.13 30.48
C ALA A 298 2.63 -32.64 30.96
N ALA A 299 1.70 -31.73 31.28
CA ALA A 299 0.33 -32.06 31.69
C ALA A 299 -0.44 -32.79 30.57
N THR A 300 -0.28 -32.36 29.33
CA THR A 300 -0.90 -33.02 28.16
C THR A 300 -0.34 -34.43 28.00
N THR A 301 0.96 -34.61 28.15
CA THR A 301 1.61 -35.92 28.08
C THR A 301 1.13 -36.85 29.21
N GLU A 302 0.97 -36.33 30.44
CA GLU A 302 0.45 -37.09 31.57
C GLU A 302 -1.00 -37.53 31.35
N ILE A 303 -1.86 -36.64 30.81
CA ILE A 303 -3.27 -36.94 30.51
C ILE A 303 -3.37 -37.99 29.41
N LEU A 304 -2.57 -37.84 28.36
CA LEU A 304 -2.45 -38.83 27.27
C LEU A 304 -2.07 -40.21 27.81
N ALA A 305 -1.07 -40.31 28.67
CA ALA A 305 -0.65 -41.59 29.25
C ALA A 305 -1.75 -42.26 30.09
N LYS A 306 -2.58 -41.46 30.75
CA LYS A 306 -3.71 -41.97 31.56
C LYS A 306 -4.91 -42.45 30.72
N LEU A 307 -5.11 -41.89 29.53
CA LEU A 307 -6.27 -42.11 28.69
C LEU A 307 -5.99 -42.98 27.46
N SER A 308 -4.73 -43.16 27.08
CA SER A 308 -4.35 -43.92 25.87
C SER A 308 -4.85 -45.35 25.84
N GLY A 309 -5.04 -45.99 27.01
CA GLY A 309 -5.57 -47.35 27.10
C GLY A 309 -7.06 -47.43 26.75
N ASP A 310 -7.82 -46.42 27.13
CA ASP A 310 -9.28 -46.34 26.89
C ASP A 310 -9.60 -45.76 25.49
N PHE A 311 -8.70 -44.96 24.90
CA PHE A 311 -8.89 -44.23 23.65
C PHE A 311 -7.71 -44.44 22.67
N ALA A 312 -7.28 -45.67 22.48
CA ALA A 312 -6.19 -46.01 21.57
C ALA A 312 -6.46 -45.52 20.13
N GLY A 313 -5.53 -44.81 19.53
CA GLY A 313 -5.64 -44.23 18.18
C GLY A 313 -6.40 -42.92 18.12
N ARG A 314 -6.86 -42.36 19.25
CA ARG A 314 -7.56 -41.08 19.36
C ARG A 314 -6.74 -40.02 20.13
N GLU A 315 -5.39 -40.11 20.08
CA GLU A 315 -4.46 -39.23 20.80
C GLU A 315 -4.61 -37.77 20.38
N LYS A 316 -4.95 -37.50 19.09
CA LYS A 316 -5.23 -36.18 18.60
C LYS A 316 -6.45 -35.57 19.27
N GLU A 317 -7.55 -36.32 19.38
CA GLU A 317 -8.78 -35.89 20.05
C GLU A 317 -8.54 -35.57 21.53
N ILE A 318 -7.72 -36.36 22.22
CA ILE A 318 -7.36 -36.08 23.64
C ILE A 318 -6.61 -34.76 23.74
N LYS A 319 -5.65 -34.47 22.83
CA LYS A 319 -4.93 -33.19 22.83
C LYS A 319 -5.84 -32.00 22.61
N GLU A 320 -6.76 -32.07 21.63
CA GLU A 320 -7.72 -31.00 21.37
C GLU A 320 -8.73 -30.83 22.53
N ALA A 321 -9.16 -31.91 23.15
CA ALA A 321 -9.99 -31.84 24.34
C ALA A 321 -9.27 -31.22 25.55
N VAL A 322 -7.96 -31.50 25.72
CA VAL A 322 -7.12 -30.85 26.76
C VAL A 322 -7.03 -29.34 26.47
N ARG A 323 -6.81 -28.94 25.21
CA ARG A 323 -6.78 -27.54 24.81
C ARG A 323 -8.11 -26.85 25.10
N SER A 324 -9.22 -27.48 24.76
CA SER A 324 -10.56 -26.95 25.00
C SER A 324 -10.89 -26.87 26.51
N LEU A 325 -10.47 -27.84 27.31
CA LEU A 325 -10.62 -27.80 28.76
C LEU A 325 -9.77 -26.64 29.34
N THR A 326 -8.54 -26.47 28.88
CA THR A 326 -7.67 -25.39 29.31
C THR A 326 -8.30 -24.03 29.00
N LYS A 327 -8.82 -23.86 27.76
CA LYS A 327 -9.57 -22.65 27.35
C LYS A 327 -10.72 -22.37 28.29
N LYS A 328 -11.55 -23.39 28.58
CA LYS A 328 -12.72 -23.29 29.48
C LYS A 328 -12.32 -22.88 30.90
N MET A 329 -11.25 -23.49 31.44
CA MET A 329 -10.74 -23.17 32.78
C MET A 329 -10.22 -21.75 32.90
N VAL A 330 -9.43 -21.29 31.90
CA VAL A 330 -8.89 -19.93 31.86
C VAL A 330 -10.02 -18.90 31.76
N ARG A 331 -10.95 -19.08 30.82
CA ARG A 331 -12.13 -18.19 30.64
C ARG A 331 -12.95 -18.06 31.92
N ASN A 332 -13.29 -19.16 32.51
CA ASN A 332 -14.08 -19.22 33.76
C ASN A 332 -13.36 -18.52 34.92
N ARG A 333 -12.02 -18.70 35.04
CA ARG A 333 -11.21 -18.00 36.03
C ARG A 333 -11.23 -16.50 35.83
N VAL A 334 -11.01 -16.02 34.60
CA VAL A 334 -11.04 -14.58 34.27
C VAL A 334 -12.39 -13.96 34.63
N VAL A 335 -13.51 -14.61 34.23
CA VAL A 335 -14.85 -14.07 34.47
C VAL A 335 -15.22 -14.08 35.97
N LYS A 336 -14.83 -15.13 36.72
CA LYS A 336 -15.16 -15.26 38.13
C LYS A 336 -14.26 -14.49 39.06
N THR A 337 -12.97 -14.44 38.79
CA THR A 337 -11.99 -13.89 39.73
C THR A 337 -11.31 -12.61 39.24
N GLY A 338 -11.44 -12.28 37.97
CA GLY A 338 -10.73 -11.18 37.34
C GLY A 338 -9.22 -11.43 37.17
N ILE A 339 -8.72 -12.64 37.39
CA ILE A 339 -7.31 -12.98 37.29
C ILE A 339 -7.00 -13.60 35.94
N ARG A 340 -6.15 -12.97 35.17
CA ARG A 340 -5.72 -13.40 33.83
C ARG A 340 -4.59 -14.45 33.89
N MET A 341 -4.21 -14.97 32.72
CA MET A 341 -3.20 -16.02 32.59
C MET A 341 -1.81 -15.61 33.12
N ASP A 342 -1.48 -14.34 33.04
CA ASP A 342 -0.24 -13.73 33.52
C ASP A 342 -0.37 -13.03 34.88
N GLY A 343 -1.47 -13.25 35.58
CA GLY A 343 -1.74 -12.72 36.91
C GLY A 343 -2.28 -11.30 36.93
N ARG A 344 -2.37 -10.60 35.79
CA ARG A 344 -2.96 -9.26 35.69
C ARG A 344 -4.47 -9.27 35.91
N GLY A 345 -5.00 -8.10 36.28
CA GLY A 345 -6.43 -7.82 36.24
C GLY A 345 -6.92 -7.45 34.84
N PRO A 346 -8.24 -7.32 34.65
CA PRO A 346 -8.82 -7.06 33.31
C PRO A 346 -8.40 -5.73 32.69
N ARG A 347 -8.03 -4.73 33.47
CA ARG A 347 -7.64 -3.38 33.02
C ARG A 347 -6.12 -3.14 32.99
N ASP A 348 -5.34 -4.08 33.47
CA ASP A 348 -3.90 -3.88 33.65
C ASP A 348 -3.14 -3.97 32.31
N LEU A 349 -2.21 -3.05 32.13
CA LEU A 349 -1.21 -3.08 31.06
C LEU A 349 0.02 -3.91 31.49
N ARG A 350 0.65 -4.56 30.53
CA ARG A 350 2.01 -5.07 30.69
C ARG A 350 2.99 -3.90 30.87
N PRO A 351 4.19 -4.14 31.41
CA PRO A 351 5.25 -3.13 31.41
C PRO A 351 5.50 -2.61 29.98
N VAL A 352 5.52 -1.29 29.83
CA VAL A 352 5.75 -0.60 28.56
C VAL A 352 7.07 0.15 28.62
N SER A 353 7.87 0.07 27.58
CA SER A 353 9.05 0.90 27.36
C SER A 353 9.15 1.40 25.92
N ALA A 354 9.79 2.53 25.74
CA ALA A 354 10.00 3.16 24.45
C ALA A 354 11.43 3.74 24.39
N GLU A 355 12.08 3.61 23.23
CA GLU A 355 13.43 4.11 22.98
C GLU A 355 13.53 4.61 21.54
N VAL A 356 14.36 5.63 21.29
CA VAL A 356 14.60 6.20 19.95
C VAL A 356 16.09 6.30 19.68
N GLY A 357 16.49 6.44 18.40
CA GLY A 357 17.88 6.65 18.02
C GLY A 357 18.77 5.40 18.09
N LEU A 358 18.21 4.20 17.94
CA LEU A 358 18.95 2.94 18.09
C LEU A 358 19.96 2.65 16.98
N ILE A 359 19.65 3.06 15.73
CA ILE A 359 20.47 2.77 14.55
C ILE A 359 21.08 4.07 14.05
N PRO A 360 22.38 4.32 14.21
CA PRO A 360 23.02 5.60 13.89
C PRO A 360 22.94 5.99 12.39
N THR A 361 22.83 5.00 11.50
CA THR A 361 22.77 5.23 10.05
C THR A 361 21.35 5.37 9.51
N ALA A 362 20.33 5.10 10.32
CA ALA A 362 18.93 5.28 9.95
C ALA A 362 18.52 6.74 10.13
N HIS A 363 17.51 7.18 9.37
CA HIS A 363 17.02 8.55 9.48
C HIS A 363 16.20 8.78 10.74
N GLY A 364 15.52 7.76 11.24
CA GLY A 364 14.85 7.73 12.54
C GLY A 364 14.49 6.32 12.93
N THR A 365 14.52 6.04 14.24
CA THR A 365 14.19 4.71 14.77
C THR A 365 13.36 4.83 16.04
N GLY A 366 12.40 3.91 16.20
CA GLY A 366 11.60 3.77 17.40
C GLY A 366 11.52 2.31 17.82
N LEU A 367 11.98 1.98 19.00
CA LEU A 367 11.78 0.69 19.65
C LEU A 367 10.64 0.83 20.65
N PHE A 368 9.63 0.00 20.46
CA PHE A 368 8.52 -0.09 21.41
C PHE A 368 8.43 -1.51 21.95
N GLN A 369 8.35 -1.62 23.25
CA GLN A 369 8.19 -2.90 23.94
C GLN A 369 7.03 -2.85 24.91
N ARG A 370 6.20 -3.91 24.91
CA ARG A 370 5.10 -4.12 25.83
C ARG A 370 5.11 -5.56 26.31
N GLY A 371 5.59 -5.76 27.52
CA GLY A 371 5.92 -7.08 28.02
C GLY A 371 6.88 -7.79 27.07
N GLU A 372 6.48 -8.94 26.54
CA GLU A 372 7.28 -9.76 25.62
C GLU A 372 7.13 -9.36 24.14
N THR A 373 6.24 -8.42 23.83
CA THR A 373 6.07 -7.92 22.45
C THR A 373 7.02 -6.77 22.20
N GLN A 374 7.88 -6.90 21.17
CA GLN A 374 8.87 -5.90 20.82
C GLN A 374 8.84 -5.61 19.32
N VAL A 375 8.76 -4.33 18.95
CA VAL A 375 8.76 -3.86 17.57
C VAL A 375 9.75 -2.73 17.41
N LEU A 376 10.65 -2.88 16.44
CA LEU A 376 11.55 -1.84 15.97
C LEU A 376 10.98 -1.25 14.69
N ASN A 377 10.73 0.04 14.67
CA ASN A 377 10.37 0.75 13.44
C ASN A 377 11.53 1.61 12.96
N VAL A 378 11.75 1.61 11.65
CA VAL A 378 12.78 2.41 10.98
C VAL A 378 12.10 3.32 9.96
N CYS A 379 12.31 4.62 10.13
CA CYS A 379 11.86 5.65 9.21
C CYS A 379 12.96 6.00 8.22
N THR A 380 12.61 6.05 6.93
CA THR A 380 13.49 6.49 5.84
C THR A 380 12.82 7.65 5.11
N LEU A 381 13.55 8.73 4.96
CA LEU A 381 13.17 9.94 4.23
C LEU A 381 13.83 9.92 2.86
N ALA A 382 13.09 10.25 1.80
CA ALA A 382 13.61 10.26 0.44
C ALA A 382 12.98 11.38 -0.40
N MET A 383 13.55 11.62 -1.58
CA MET A 383 12.99 12.57 -2.57
C MET A 383 11.58 12.16 -2.99
N PRO A 384 10.68 13.12 -3.32
CA PRO A 384 9.32 12.84 -3.79
C PRO A 384 9.22 11.88 -4.97
N LYS A 385 10.24 11.81 -5.84
CA LYS A 385 10.32 10.84 -6.94
C LYS A 385 10.31 9.36 -6.46
N MET A 386 10.55 9.12 -5.17
CA MET A 386 10.50 7.80 -4.54
C MET A 386 9.10 7.45 -4.01
N ASN A 387 8.10 8.28 -4.27
CA ASN A 387 6.70 7.96 -4.00
C ASN A 387 6.34 6.61 -4.65
N GLN A 388 5.57 5.82 -3.94
CA GLN A 388 5.07 4.56 -4.49
C GLN A 388 4.05 4.86 -5.60
N MET A 389 4.32 4.34 -6.80
CA MET A 389 3.35 4.39 -7.90
C MET A 389 2.32 3.28 -7.72
N LEU A 390 1.05 3.63 -7.83
CA LEU A 390 -0.08 2.72 -7.68
C LEU A 390 -0.73 2.47 -9.04
N ASP A 391 -0.78 1.21 -9.46
CA ASP A 391 -1.47 0.75 -10.68
C ASP A 391 -2.67 -0.11 -10.25
N THR A 392 -3.69 0.55 -9.70
CA THR A 392 -4.90 -0.06 -9.15
C THR A 392 -6.15 0.42 -9.88
N LEU A 393 -7.32 -0.06 -9.46
CA LEU A 393 -8.62 0.41 -9.96
C LEU A 393 -9.09 1.69 -9.27
N GLU A 394 -8.40 2.11 -8.22
CA GLU A 394 -8.69 3.34 -7.47
C GLU A 394 -8.17 4.59 -8.22
N PRO A 395 -8.72 5.78 -7.96
CA PRO A 395 -8.27 7.02 -8.59
C PRO A 395 -6.87 7.45 -8.14
N VAL A 396 -6.42 7.04 -6.95
CA VAL A 396 -5.09 7.41 -6.40
C VAL A 396 -4.00 6.66 -7.15
N THR A 397 -3.05 7.40 -7.72
CA THR A 397 -1.95 6.84 -8.55
C THR A 397 -0.59 6.88 -7.88
N LYS A 398 -0.42 7.60 -6.80
CA LYS A 398 0.83 7.68 -6.04
C LYS A 398 0.58 7.86 -4.54
N LYS A 399 1.50 7.37 -3.76
CA LYS A 399 1.47 7.45 -2.30
C LYS A 399 2.85 7.86 -1.78
N TYR A 400 2.91 8.91 -0.96
CA TYR A 400 4.16 9.40 -0.38
C TYR A 400 4.48 8.82 1.00
N PHE A 401 3.46 8.38 1.74
CA PHE A 401 3.59 7.76 3.05
C PHE A 401 3.34 6.26 2.96
N MET A 402 4.35 5.45 3.28
CA MET A 402 4.34 4.00 3.16
C MET A 402 4.71 3.35 4.50
N HIS A 403 3.92 2.39 4.95
CA HIS A 403 4.24 1.60 6.13
C HIS A 403 4.28 0.10 5.79
N HIS A 404 5.44 -0.52 5.96
CA HIS A 404 5.66 -1.95 5.77
C HIS A 404 5.84 -2.65 7.10
N TYR A 405 5.41 -3.91 7.17
CA TYR A 405 5.44 -4.71 8.38
C TYR A 405 6.02 -6.09 8.09
N ASN A 406 7.01 -6.49 8.86
CA ASN A 406 7.68 -7.77 8.75
C ASN A 406 7.57 -8.54 10.07
N MET A 407 7.15 -9.81 9.99
CA MET A 407 7.04 -10.69 11.14
C MET A 407 7.72 -12.03 10.82
N PRO A 408 9.06 -12.12 10.99
CA PRO A 408 9.77 -13.36 10.76
C PRO A 408 9.38 -14.44 11.78
N PRO A 409 9.52 -15.74 11.47
CA PRO A 409 9.21 -16.83 12.39
C PRO A 409 9.95 -16.73 13.74
N SER A 410 11.15 -16.20 13.74
CA SER A 410 11.95 -15.94 14.95
C SER A 410 11.26 -15.03 15.97
N ALA A 411 10.33 -14.15 15.52
CA ALA A 411 9.56 -13.31 16.43
C ALA A 411 8.66 -14.12 17.39
N ASN A 412 8.25 -15.31 16.98
CA ASN A 412 7.52 -16.28 17.83
C ASN A 412 8.44 -17.29 18.53
N GLY A 413 9.75 -17.27 18.25
CA GLY A 413 10.69 -18.31 18.67
C GLY A 413 10.60 -19.57 17.80
N GLU A 414 10.08 -19.48 16.58
CA GLU A 414 9.86 -20.58 15.66
C GLU A 414 10.85 -20.56 14.49
N THR A 415 10.97 -21.70 13.83
CA THR A 415 11.64 -21.82 12.53
C THR A 415 10.60 -21.81 11.43
N GLY A 416 10.93 -21.22 10.27
CA GLY A 416 10.01 -21.18 9.14
C GLY A 416 10.61 -20.48 7.93
N ARG A 417 9.92 -20.53 6.81
CA ARG A 417 10.34 -19.87 5.57
C ARG A 417 10.24 -18.35 5.73
N VAL A 418 11.31 -17.67 5.36
CA VAL A 418 11.34 -16.21 5.19
C VAL A 418 11.22 -15.93 3.70
N GLY A 419 10.28 -15.08 3.31
CA GLY A 419 10.03 -14.77 1.89
C GLY A 419 9.19 -13.51 1.74
N SER A 420 8.33 -13.46 0.72
CA SER A 420 7.43 -12.33 0.47
C SER A 420 6.44 -12.12 1.62
N PRO A 421 6.00 -10.87 1.85
CA PRO A 421 4.99 -10.57 2.86
C PRO A 421 3.71 -11.37 2.62
N LYS A 422 3.17 -11.97 3.66
CA LYS A 422 1.89 -12.69 3.64
C LYS A 422 0.73 -11.71 3.78
N ARG A 423 -0.49 -12.15 3.44
CA ARG A 423 -1.72 -11.35 3.58
C ARG A 423 -1.89 -10.71 4.98
N ARG A 424 -1.45 -11.41 6.04
CA ARG A 424 -1.50 -10.90 7.42
C ARG A 424 -0.55 -9.72 7.62
N GLU A 425 0.66 -9.80 7.08
CA GLU A 425 1.67 -8.74 7.20
C GLU A 425 1.23 -7.48 6.46
N ILE A 426 0.66 -7.62 5.25
CA ILE A 426 0.08 -6.51 4.49
C ILE A 426 -1.06 -5.86 5.29
N GLY A 427 -1.96 -6.65 5.88
CA GLY A 427 -3.05 -6.13 6.71
C GLY A 427 -2.58 -5.38 7.97
N HIS A 428 -1.56 -5.91 8.66
CA HIS A 428 -0.98 -5.26 9.84
C HIS A 428 -0.24 -3.96 9.48
N GLY A 429 0.49 -3.97 8.36
CA GLY A 429 1.16 -2.78 7.83
C GLY A 429 0.16 -1.68 7.48
N LYS A 430 -0.94 -2.03 6.81
CA LYS A 430 -1.98 -1.07 6.42
C LYS A 430 -2.72 -0.48 7.63
N LEU A 431 -3.00 -1.28 8.66
CA LEU A 431 -3.61 -0.77 9.89
C LEU A 431 -2.72 0.27 10.58
N ALA A 432 -1.41 0.01 10.66
CA ALA A 432 -0.48 0.97 11.24
C ALA A 432 -0.29 2.23 10.35
N GLU A 433 -0.27 2.07 9.02
CA GLU A 433 -0.27 3.19 8.09
C GLU A 433 -1.51 4.09 8.29
N ARG A 434 -2.69 3.47 8.29
CA ARG A 434 -3.97 4.17 8.49
C ARG A 434 -4.03 4.89 9.84
N ALA A 435 -3.47 4.27 10.89
CA ALA A 435 -3.45 4.87 12.22
C ALA A 435 -2.62 6.16 12.32
N LEU A 436 -1.60 6.29 11.48
CA LEU A 436 -0.70 7.45 11.48
C LEU A 436 -1.06 8.50 10.43
N LEU A 437 -1.76 8.10 9.38
CA LEU A 437 -2.10 8.98 8.24
C LEU A 437 -2.69 10.34 8.66
N PRO A 438 -3.63 10.43 9.64
CA PRO A 438 -4.21 11.72 10.04
C PRO A 438 -3.24 12.70 10.69
N VAL A 439 -2.10 12.25 11.17
CA VAL A 439 -1.12 13.07 11.88
C VAL A 439 0.18 13.30 11.11
N VAL A 440 0.38 12.59 10.02
CA VAL A 440 1.54 12.79 9.15
C VAL A 440 1.34 14.08 8.34
N PRO A 441 2.36 14.96 8.23
CA PRO A 441 2.24 16.17 7.43
C PRO A 441 2.01 15.83 5.95
N SER A 442 1.29 16.70 5.23
CA SER A 442 1.14 16.57 3.79
C SER A 442 2.49 16.68 3.07
N GLN A 443 2.57 16.22 1.82
CA GLN A 443 3.82 16.33 1.05
C GLN A 443 4.16 17.79 0.70
N GLU A 444 3.18 18.70 0.76
CA GLU A 444 3.35 20.14 0.61
C GLU A 444 4.02 20.76 1.84
N GLU A 445 3.60 20.35 3.04
CA GLU A 445 4.19 20.80 4.31
C GLU A 445 5.57 20.19 4.54
N PHE A 446 5.77 18.93 4.13
CA PHE A 446 7.02 18.20 4.33
C PHE A 446 7.37 17.39 3.08
N SER A 447 8.14 17.96 2.18
CA SER A 447 8.39 17.48 0.82
C SER A 447 9.25 16.22 0.72
N TYR A 448 8.88 15.17 1.46
CA TYR A 448 9.55 13.87 1.45
C TYR A 448 8.60 12.74 1.07
N ALA A 449 9.16 11.71 0.44
CA ALA A 449 8.59 10.37 0.47
C ALA A 449 8.99 9.72 1.80
N LEU A 450 8.02 9.20 2.55
CA LEU A 450 8.18 8.60 3.86
C LEU A 450 8.01 7.08 3.77
N ARG A 451 9.03 6.32 4.14
CA ARG A 451 8.93 4.87 4.24
C ARG A 451 9.24 4.39 5.64
N LEU A 452 8.27 3.78 6.28
CA LEU A 452 8.42 3.13 7.57
C LEU A 452 8.45 1.62 7.41
N VAL A 453 9.30 0.98 8.17
CA VAL A 453 9.37 -0.49 8.24
C VAL A 453 9.32 -0.91 9.69
N SER A 454 8.26 -1.64 10.06
CA SER A 454 8.14 -2.26 11.37
C SER A 454 8.70 -3.68 11.32
N GLU A 455 9.79 -3.91 12.03
CA GLU A 455 10.40 -5.22 12.26
C GLU A 455 9.92 -5.77 13.59
N VAL A 456 9.15 -6.85 13.57
CA VAL A 456 8.71 -7.52 14.79
C VAL A 456 9.86 -8.39 15.30
N LEU A 457 10.41 -8.01 16.45
CA LEU A 457 11.54 -8.72 17.06
C LEU A 457 11.07 -9.81 18.02
N ALA A 458 9.93 -9.58 18.71
CA ALA A 458 9.29 -10.56 19.57
C ALA A 458 7.77 -10.35 19.59
N SER A 459 7.00 -11.44 19.69
CA SER A 459 5.55 -11.43 19.60
C SER A 459 4.88 -12.21 20.72
N ASN A 460 4.06 -11.51 21.52
CA ASN A 460 3.08 -12.11 22.42
C ASN A 460 1.85 -11.22 22.54
N GLY A 461 1.04 -11.18 21.47
CA GLY A 461 -0.17 -10.37 21.34
C GLY A 461 0.07 -8.96 20.79
N SER A 462 -0.78 -8.58 19.86
CA SER A 462 -0.91 -7.28 19.20
C SER A 462 0.39 -6.57 18.78
N THR A 463 1.13 -7.21 17.90
CA THR A 463 2.31 -6.60 17.26
C THR A 463 1.94 -5.41 16.35
N SER A 464 0.75 -5.42 15.73
CA SER A 464 0.27 -4.30 14.90
C SER A 464 0.15 -3.00 15.69
N MET A 465 -0.36 -3.07 16.93
CA MET A 465 -0.44 -1.89 17.79
C MET A 465 0.94 -1.48 18.35
N GLY A 466 1.83 -2.44 18.55
CA GLY A 466 3.25 -2.15 18.80
C GLY A 466 3.90 -1.42 17.63
N SER A 467 3.52 -1.76 16.39
CA SER A 467 4.00 -1.07 15.17
C SER A 467 3.50 0.37 15.08
N VAL A 468 2.25 0.64 15.47
CA VAL A 468 1.74 2.02 15.55
C VAL A 468 2.58 2.86 16.51
N CYS A 469 2.84 2.35 17.71
CA CYS A 469 3.61 3.05 18.73
C CYS A 469 5.06 3.28 18.27
N SER A 470 5.76 2.23 17.79
CA SER A 470 7.14 2.34 17.32
C SER A 470 7.28 3.24 16.09
N ALA A 471 6.30 3.23 15.19
CA ALA A 471 6.28 4.09 14.01
C ALA A 471 6.08 5.57 14.36
N SER A 472 5.20 5.87 15.31
CA SER A 472 5.04 7.23 15.85
C SER A 472 6.37 7.75 16.45
N LEU A 473 7.08 6.91 17.22
CA LEU A 473 8.39 7.25 17.78
C LEU A 473 9.44 7.48 16.68
N SER A 474 9.50 6.62 15.66
CA SER A 474 10.51 6.73 14.59
C SER A 474 10.29 7.94 13.69
N LEU A 475 9.04 8.36 13.47
CA LEU A 475 8.71 9.60 12.74
C LEU A 475 9.21 10.81 13.51
N MET A 476 8.95 10.87 14.82
CA MET A 476 9.44 11.96 15.66
C MET A 476 10.98 11.99 15.74
N ASP A 477 11.62 10.83 15.84
CA ASP A 477 13.09 10.70 15.85
C ASP A 477 13.71 11.11 14.50
N ALA A 478 13.03 10.88 13.39
CA ALA A 478 13.46 11.30 12.06
C ALA A 478 13.33 12.82 11.81
N GLY A 479 12.68 13.55 12.71
CA GLY A 479 12.37 14.97 12.51
C GLY A 479 11.18 15.22 11.57
N VAL A 480 10.31 14.22 11.37
CA VAL A 480 9.04 14.43 10.65
C VAL A 480 8.09 15.18 11.56
N PRO A 481 7.57 16.36 11.17
CA PRO A 481 6.73 17.19 12.01
C PRO A 481 5.30 16.64 12.10
N ILE A 482 5.15 15.42 12.66
CA ILE A 482 3.82 14.86 12.89
C ILE A 482 3.04 15.74 13.85
N LYS A 483 1.76 15.88 13.61
CA LYS A 483 0.88 16.78 14.35
C LYS A 483 0.65 16.33 15.80
N ALA A 484 0.65 15.03 16.05
CA ALA A 484 0.52 14.44 17.39
C ALA A 484 1.10 13.03 17.42
N ALA A 485 1.55 12.56 18.59
CA ALA A 485 1.90 11.17 18.80
C ALA A 485 0.65 10.28 18.78
N VAL A 486 0.79 9.09 18.20
CA VAL A 486 -0.28 8.07 18.13
C VAL A 486 0.17 6.83 18.87
N ALA A 487 -0.69 6.33 19.75
CA ALA A 487 -0.50 5.03 20.40
C ALA A 487 -1.64 4.07 20.04
N GLY A 488 -1.36 2.78 20.13
CA GLY A 488 -2.32 1.73 19.86
C GLY A 488 -2.35 0.67 20.94
N ILE A 489 -3.55 0.10 21.15
CA ILE A 489 -3.80 -0.97 22.14
C ILE A 489 -4.71 -2.03 21.52
N ALA A 490 -4.55 -3.29 21.96
CA ALA A 490 -5.48 -4.37 21.66
C ALA A 490 -6.26 -4.75 22.91
N MET A 491 -7.58 -4.75 22.76
CA MET A 491 -8.55 -5.15 23.74
C MET A 491 -9.06 -6.55 23.39
N GLY A 492 -9.44 -7.32 24.39
CA GLY A 492 -10.12 -8.60 24.22
C GLY A 492 -11.45 -8.63 24.94
N LEU A 493 -12.17 -9.72 24.72
CA LEU A 493 -13.44 -9.99 25.38
C LEU A 493 -13.54 -11.47 25.71
N ILE A 494 -14.08 -11.76 26.87
CA ILE A 494 -14.53 -13.08 27.25
C ILE A 494 -16.02 -12.99 27.61
N PHE A 495 -16.83 -13.73 26.87
CA PHE A 495 -18.25 -13.93 27.18
C PHE A 495 -18.45 -15.33 27.77
N ASP A 496 -18.76 -15.42 29.03
CA ASP A 496 -19.02 -16.71 29.72
C ASP A 496 -20.13 -16.52 30.72
N ASP A 497 -21.07 -17.48 30.78
CA ASP A 497 -22.22 -17.53 31.69
C ASP A 497 -23.05 -16.22 31.67
N GLY A 498 -23.32 -15.67 30.45
CA GLY A 498 -24.10 -14.44 30.25
C GLY A 498 -23.39 -13.14 30.63
N LYS A 499 -22.11 -13.18 30.97
CA LYS A 499 -21.34 -12.03 31.40
C LYS A 499 -20.19 -11.70 30.40
N TYR A 500 -20.11 -10.46 29.97
CA TYR A 500 -19.01 -9.90 29.18
C TYR A 500 -17.91 -9.37 30.11
N THR A 501 -16.69 -9.75 29.85
CA THR A 501 -15.50 -9.22 30.54
C THR A 501 -14.50 -8.73 29.51
N THR A 502 -14.29 -7.41 29.45
CA THR A 502 -13.30 -6.77 28.56
C THR A 502 -11.91 -6.84 29.17
N LEU A 503 -10.90 -7.08 28.33
CA LEU A 503 -9.51 -7.23 28.72
C LEU A 503 -8.64 -6.20 27.99
N THR A 504 -7.87 -5.44 28.74
CA THR A 504 -6.85 -4.52 28.20
C THR A 504 -5.57 -5.26 27.88
N ASP A 505 -4.93 -4.96 26.77
CA ASP A 505 -3.60 -5.48 26.42
C ASP A 505 -3.53 -7.01 26.41
N ILE A 506 -4.24 -7.62 25.47
CA ILE A 506 -4.33 -9.08 25.39
C ILE A 506 -3.04 -9.75 24.95
N LEU A 507 -2.77 -10.92 25.53
CA LEU A 507 -1.74 -11.85 25.11
C LEU A 507 -2.18 -12.62 23.84
N GLY A 508 -1.23 -13.21 23.14
CA GLY A 508 -1.55 -14.08 22.00
C GLY A 508 -2.43 -15.28 22.37
N SER A 509 -2.26 -15.84 23.57
CA SER A 509 -3.14 -16.91 24.10
C SER A 509 -4.54 -16.39 24.46
N GLU A 510 -4.66 -15.14 24.91
CA GLU A 510 -5.95 -14.52 25.21
C GLU A 510 -6.70 -14.12 23.94
N ASP A 511 -6.00 -13.72 22.87
CA ASP A 511 -6.59 -13.63 21.55
C ASP A 511 -7.15 -14.99 21.09
N ALA A 512 -6.37 -16.07 21.20
CA ALA A 512 -6.82 -17.42 20.80
C ALA A 512 -8.01 -17.93 21.64
N PHE A 513 -8.06 -17.63 22.92
CA PHE A 513 -9.09 -18.10 23.86
C PHE A 513 -10.27 -17.15 24.03
N GLY A 514 -10.10 -15.89 23.63
CA GLY A 514 -11.12 -14.86 23.72
C GLY A 514 -12.12 -14.88 22.57
N ASP A 515 -13.11 -14.02 22.68
CA ASP A 515 -14.23 -13.89 21.74
C ASP A 515 -14.13 -12.65 20.84
N MET A 516 -13.17 -11.74 21.14
CA MET A 516 -12.95 -10.50 20.40
C MET A 516 -11.44 -10.18 20.38
N ASP A 517 -10.97 -9.69 19.23
CA ASP A 517 -9.72 -8.95 19.05
C ASP A 517 -10.08 -7.54 18.56
N PHE A 518 -9.91 -6.56 19.44
CA PHE A 518 -10.33 -5.18 19.21
C PHE A 518 -9.15 -4.23 19.35
N LYS A 519 -8.66 -3.72 18.24
CA LYS A 519 -7.52 -2.84 18.15
C LYS A 519 -7.98 -1.39 17.99
N VAL A 520 -7.46 -0.51 18.82
CA VAL A 520 -7.79 0.93 18.80
C VAL A 520 -6.50 1.72 18.82
N ALA A 521 -6.33 2.60 17.86
CA ALA A 521 -5.23 3.56 17.79
C ALA A 521 -5.77 5.00 17.80
N GLY A 522 -4.99 5.92 18.34
CA GLY A 522 -5.38 7.34 18.37
C GLY A 522 -4.36 8.23 19.07
N THR A 523 -4.62 9.52 18.95
CA THR A 523 -3.92 10.57 19.68
C THR A 523 -4.45 10.67 21.13
N SER A 524 -4.07 11.69 21.87
CA SER A 524 -4.69 11.99 23.16
C SER A 524 -6.16 12.43 23.03
N GLU A 525 -6.59 12.91 21.86
CA GLU A 525 -7.85 13.62 21.68
C GLU A 525 -8.86 12.84 20.84
N PHE A 526 -8.42 12.08 19.85
CA PHE A 526 -9.30 11.38 18.90
C PHE A 526 -8.75 10.04 18.45
N VAL A 527 -9.63 9.19 17.93
CA VAL A 527 -9.33 7.88 17.37
C VAL A 527 -8.83 8.05 15.93
N THR A 528 -7.70 7.40 15.61
CA THR A 528 -7.12 7.46 14.25
C THR A 528 -7.32 6.17 13.46
N ALA A 529 -7.42 5.01 14.12
CA ALA A 529 -7.76 3.75 13.47
C ALA A 529 -8.37 2.75 14.46
N LEU A 530 -9.15 1.83 13.90
CA LEU A 530 -9.83 0.80 14.67
C LEU A 530 -9.98 -0.46 13.81
N GLN A 531 -9.80 -1.63 14.44
CA GLN A 531 -10.08 -2.93 13.83
C GLN A 531 -10.72 -3.85 14.86
N LEU A 532 -11.87 -4.43 14.52
CA LEU A 532 -12.60 -5.40 15.34
C LEU A 532 -12.77 -6.73 14.59
N ASP A 533 -12.44 -7.81 15.25
CA ASP A 533 -12.75 -9.17 14.85
C ASP A 533 -13.50 -9.89 15.98
N THR A 534 -14.66 -10.48 15.71
CA THR A 534 -15.41 -11.26 16.69
C THR A 534 -15.39 -12.74 16.32
N LYS A 535 -15.45 -13.58 17.33
CA LYS A 535 -15.55 -15.05 17.21
C LYS A 535 -16.89 -15.59 17.72
N ILE A 536 -17.76 -14.69 18.13
CA ILE A 536 -19.13 -14.97 18.59
C ILE A 536 -20.12 -14.23 17.72
N ASP A 537 -21.39 -14.54 17.91
CA ASP A 537 -22.51 -14.02 17.10
C ASP A 537 -22.83 -12.55 17.37
N GLY A 538 -21.79 -11.72 17.35
CA GLY A 538 -21.88 -10.29 17.59
C GLY A 538 -21.68 -9.90 19.06
N ILE A 539 -21.39 -8.62 19.22
CA ILE A 539 -21.20 -8.00 20.54
C ILE A 539 -22.21 -6.87 20.68
N PRO A 540 -22.87 -6.73 21.83
CA PRO A 540 -23.75 -5.60 22.12
C PRO A 540 -22.99 -4.27 22.03
N THR A 541 -23.64 -3.24 21.53
CA THR A 541 -22.98 -1.95 21.25
C THR A 541 -22.51 -1.25 22.53
N ASP A 542 -23.24 -1.41 23.64
CA ASP A 542 -22.83 -0.88 24.95
C ASP A 542 -21.53 -1.54 25.47
N VAL A 543 -21.35 -2.83 25.20
CA VAL A 543 -20.10 -3.55 25.52
C VAL A 543 -18.95 -3.02 24.66
N LEU A 544 -19.19 -2.76 23.37
CA LEU A 544 -18.20 -2.14 22.48
C LEU A 544 -17.85 -0.71 22.90
N ALA A 545 -18.84 0.09 23.28
CA ALA A 545 -18.63 1.45 23.79
C ALA A 545 -17.79 1.44 25.08
N ALA A 546 -18.08 0.52 26.01
CA ALA A 546 -17.28 0.35 27.23
C ALA A 546 -15.84 -0.10 26.91
N ALA A 547 -15.63 -0.99 25.93
CA ALA A 547 -14.32 -1.40 25.49
C ALA A 547 -13.53 -0.25 24.84
N LEU A 548 -14.17 0.64 24.08
CA LEU A 548 -13.58 1.86 23.53
C LEU A 548 -13.07 2.79 24.61
N GLN A 549 -13.88 3.06 25.65
CA GLN A 549 -13.45 3.91 26.77
C GLN A 549 -12.29 3.27 27.56
N GLN A 550 -12.31 1.97 27.76
CA GLN A 550 -11.20 1.25 28.40
C GLN A 550 -9.92 1.28 27.52
N ALA A 551 -10.06 1.22 26.20
CA ALA A 551 -8.95 1.37 25.26
C ALA A 551 -8.35 2.78 25.32
N LYS A 552 -9.16 3.83 25.47
CA LYS A 552 -8.71 5.21 25.67
C LYS A 552 -7.83 5.36 26.90
N GLU A 553 -8.24 4.80 28.04
CA GLU A 553 -7.44 4.82 29.29
C GLU A 553 -6.06 4.19 29.04
N ALA A 554 -6.00 3.04 28.42
CA ALA A 554 -4.77 2.34 28.10
C ALA A 554 -3.89 3.11 27.09
N ARG A 555 -4.49 3.68 26.07
CA ARG A 555 -3.80 4.48 25.05
C ARG A 555 -3.15 5.72 25.68
N LEU A 556 -3.84 6.43 26.56
CA LEU A 556 -3.27 7.58 27.26
C LEU A 556 -2.08 7.19 28.16
N ALA A 557 -2.15 6.04 28.83
CA ALA A 557 -1.06 5.54 29.64
C ALA A 557 0.17 5.17 28.77
N ILE A 558 -0.04 4.59 27.59
CA ILE A 558 1.04 4.28 26.63
C ILE A 558 1.64 5.56 26.07
N LEU A 559 0.82 6.55 25.68
CA LEU A 559 1.30 7.86 25.22
C LEU A 559 2.19 8.56 26.26
N ALA A 560 1.87 8.44 27.54
CA ALA A 560 2.71 9.00 28.59
C ALA A 560 4.13 8.41 28.60
N VAL A 561 4.26 7.08 28.37
CA VAL A 561 5.58 6.42 28.28
C VAL A 561 6.31 6.82 27.00
N MET A 562 5.60 6.88 25.86
CA MET A 562 6.19 7.31 24.60
C MET A 562 6.69 8.75 24.66
N ASN A 563 5.91 9.65 25.25
CA ASN A 563 6.28 11.06 25.43
C ASN A 563 7.45 11.26 26.40
N ALA A 564 7.67 10.33 27.31
CA ALA A 564 8.86 10.35 28.17
C ALA A 564 10.14 10.00 27.38
N ALA A 565 10.04 9.19 26.34
CA ALA A 565 11.17 8.87 25.46
C ALA A 565 11.44 9.99 24.44
N ILE A 566 10.39 10.51 23.82
CA ILE A 566 10.45 11.66 22.90
C ILE A 566 9.10 12.41 22.96
N SER A 567 9.13 13.67 23.40
CA SER A 567 7.90 14.46 23.65
C SER A 567 7.42 15.27 22.44
N ALA A 568 8.29 15.48 21.45
CA ALA A 568 8.01 16.20 20.22
C ALA A 568 8.94 15.73 19.10
N PRO A 569 8.58 15.91 17.85
CA PRO A 569 9.48 15.67 16.72
C PRO A 569 10.79 16.48 16.90
N ARG A 570 11.92 15.91 16.47
CA ARG A 570 13.17 16.65 16.40
C ARG A 570 13.01 17.86 15.49
N SER A 571 13.67 18.97 15.81
CA SER A 571 13.56 20.23 15.08
C SER A 571 14.16 20.17 13.66
N GLU A 572 15.04 19.23 13.40
CA GLU A 572 15.69 19.01 12.11
C GLU A 572 15.68 17.53 11.78
N VAL A 573 15.68 17.21 10.48
CA VAL A 573 15.89 15.84 10.00
C VAL A 573 17.30 15.38 10.36
N ASN A 574 17.46 14.07 10.55
CA ASN A 574 18.75 13.45 10.86
C ASN A 574 19.83 13.85 9.81
N GLU A 575 21.06 13.97 10.26
CA GLU A 575 22.20 14.33 9.38
C GLU A 575 22.43 13.33 8.24
N THR A 576 22.03 12.07 8.43
CA THR A 576 22.08 11.02 7.41
C THR A 576 20.97 11.12 6.37
N ALA A 577 19.90 11.85 6.67
CA ALA A 577 18.78 12.05 5.75
C ALA A 577 19.10 13.11 4.69
N PRO A 578 18.60 13.00 3.47
CA PRO A 578 18.74 14.06 2.48
C PRO A 578 18.02 15.32 2.96
N LYS A 579 18.70 16.46 2.89
CA LYS A 579 18.06 17.76 3.08
C LYS A 579 17.36 18.14 1.79
N ILE A 580 16.06 18.39 1.84
CA ILE A 580 15.24 18.71 0.68
C ILE A 580 14.72 20.13 0.81
N VAL A 581 14.82 20.90 -0.27
CA VAL A 581 14.21 22.22 -0.41
C VAL A 581 13.31 22.17 -1.64
N SER A 582 12.05 22.51 -1.44
CA SER A 582 11.08 22.64 -2.52
C SER A 582 10.62 24.11 -2.65
N PHE A 583 10.40 24.54 -3.89
CA PHE A 583 9.87 25.87 -4.21
C PHE A 583 9.16 25.86 -5.55
N GLU A 584 8.25 26.80 -5.71
CA GLU A 584 7.45 26.94 -6.93
C GLU A 584 8.18 27.77 -7.99
N ILE A 585 7.96 27.42 -9.25
CA ILE A 585 8.42 28.16 -10.41
C ILE A 585 7.27 28.33 -11.42
N PRO A 586 7.28 29.40 -12.21
CA PRO A 586 6.31 29.58 -13.30
C PRO A 586 6.36 28.42 -14.31
N MET A 587 5.19 28.00 -14.81
CA MET A 587 5.07 26.90 -15.78
C MET A 587 5.92 27.08 -17.05
N ASP A 588 6.01 28.34 -17.56
CA ASP A 588 6.80 28.68 -18.73
C ASP A 588 8.31 28.53 -18.49
N LYS A 589 8.76 28.52 -17.25
CA LYS A 589 10.16 28.38 -16.85
C LYS A 589 10.61 26.92 -16.69
N ILE A 590 9.69 25.98 -16.56
CA ILE A 590 10.02 24.54 -16.43
C ILE A 590 10.93 24.09 -17.57
N GLY A 591 10.59 24.47 -18.81
CA GLY A 591 11.37 24.10 -19.98
C GLY A 591 12.78 24.65 -19.99
N GLU A 592 13.00 25.86 -19.42
CA GLU A 592 14.34 26.49 -19.33
C GLU A 592 15.19 25.78 -18.26
N VAL A 593 14.62 25.42 -17.13
CA VAL A 593 15.33 24.71 -16.05
C VAL A 593 15.68 23.28 -16.45
N ILE A 594 14.77 22.58 -17.12
CA ILE A 594 15.05 21.22 -17.64
C ILE A 594 16.05 21.26 -18.79
N GLY A 595 15.92 22.24 -19.69
CA GLY A 595 16.73 22.39 -20.89
C GLY A 595 16.46 21.32 -21.96
N PRO A 596 16.97 21.47 -23.19
CA PRO A 596 16.78 20.55 -24.29
C PRO A 596 17.20 19.12 -23.92
N LYS A 597 16.25 18.16 -23.93
CA LYS A 597 16.46 16.74 -23.55
C LYS A 597 17.07 16.58 -22.15
N GLY A 598 16.75 17.46 -21.23
CA GLY A 598 17.22 17.40 -19.84
C GLY A 598 18.68 17.81 -19.64
N LYS A 599 19.34 18.46 -20.61
CA LYS A 599 20.76 18.79 -20.52
C LYS A 599 21.09 19.73 -19.36
N VAL A 600 20.26 20.74 -19.11
CA VAL A 600 20.52 21.75 -18.08
C VAL A 600 20.40 21.13 -16.69
N ILE A 601 19.32 20.48 -16.43
CA ILE A 601 19.07 19.83 -15.12
C ILE A 601 20.10 18.73 -14.82
N ASN A 602 20.43 17.88 -15.83
CA ASN A 602 21.42 16.82 -15.65
C ASN A 602 22.84 17.38 -15.40
N ALA A 603 23.22 18.47 -16.07
CA ALA A 603 24.49 19.14 -15.81
C ALA A 603 24.54 19.72 -14.40
N MET A 604 23.46 20.39 -13.96
CA MET A 604 23.36 20.89 -12.59
C MET A 604 23.48 19.78 -11.55
N GLN A 605 22.80 18.66 -11.74
CA GLN A 605 22.87 17.50 -10.84
C GLN A 605 24.30 16.93 -10.78
N GLN A 606 24.96 16.78 -11.92
CA GLN A 606 26.34 16.25 -11.99
C GLN A 606 27.36 17.17 -11.34
N GLU A 607 27.24 18.48 -11.55
CA GLU A 607 28.20 19.46 -11.06
C GLU A 607 28.01 19.79 -9.57
N THR A 608 26.76 19.80 -9.08
CA THR A 608 26.46 20.13 -7.68
C THR A 608 26.45 18.90 -6.78
N GLY A 609 26.17 17.71 -7.33
CA GLY A 609 25.92 16.49 -6.54
C GLY A 609 24.56 16.50 -5.84
N ALA A 610 23.66 17.41 -6.20
CA ALA A 610 22.29 17.44 -5.73
C ALA A 610 21.37 16.71 -6.71
N ASP A 611 20.36 16.05 -6.19
CA ASP A 611 19.27 15.45 -6.95
C ASP A 611 18.18 16.51 -7.16
N ILE A 612 17.71 16.71 -8.39
CA ILE A 612 16.74 17.76 -8.72
C ILE A 612 15.59 17.11 -9.46
N THR A 613 14.37 17.33 -8.97
CA THR A 613 13.13 16.92 -9.65
C THR A 613 12.25 18.13 -9.88
N ILE A 614 11.49 18.07 -10.96
CA ILE A 614 10.49 19.09 -11.30
C ILE A 614 9.21 18.34 -11.62
N ASP A 615 8.19 18.60 -10.82
CA ASP A 615 6.81 18.18 -11.04
C ASP A 615 5.96 19.41 -11.35
N ASP A 616 4.75 19.23 -11.85
CA ASP A 616 3.79 20.32 -12.03
C ASP A 616 2.41 19.90 -11.50
N ASP A 617 1.66 20.87 -11.00
CA ASP A 617 0.28 20.71 -10.56
C ASP A 617 -0.75 21.25 -11.59
N GLY A 618 -0.27 21.60 -12.78
CA GLY A 618 -1.05 22.23 -13.85
C GLY A 618 -1.18 23.76 -13.71
N ARG A 619 -0.65 24.37 -12.63
CA ARG A 619 -0.63 25.83 -12.37
C ARG A 619 0.77 26.36 -12.20
N VAL A 620 1.58 25.67 -11.43
CA VAL A 620 2.99 26.00 -11.16
C VAL A 620 3.86 24.76 -11.32
N GLY A 621 5.15 24.97 -11.58
CA GLY A 621 6.14 23.91 -11.48
C GLY A 621 6.69 23.85 -10.06
N ILE A 622 6.81 22.66 -9.49
CA ILE A 622 7.37 22.41 -8.17
C ILE A 622 8.77 21.83 -8.34
N VAL A 623 9.79 22.60 -7.98
CA VAL A 623 11.18 22.15 -7.99
C VAL A 623 11.55 21.62 -6.62
N SER A 624 12.00 20.37 -6.55
CA SER A 624 12.52 19.75 -5.33
C SER A 624 14.02 19.44 -5.53
N ILE A 625 14.84 19.95 -4.64
CA ILE A 625 16.30 19.76 -4.64
C ILE A 625 16.69 19.02 -3.37
N GLY A 626 17.36 17.90 -3.48
CA GLY A 626 17.74 17.08 -2.34
C GLY A 626 19.20 16.61 -2.40
N SER A 627 19.88 16.67 -1.26
CA SER A 627 21.19 16.06 -1.06
C SER A 627 21.48 15.88 0.43
N VAL A 628 22.27 14.87 0.79
CA VAL A 628 22.84 14.77 2.15
C VAL A 628 23.76 15.98 2.43
N ASN A 629 24.40 16.52 1.40
CA ASN A 629 25.21 17.72 1.49
C ASN A 629 24.36 18.99 1.29
N GLY A 630 24.07 19.72 2.36
CA GLY A 630 23.30 20.97 2.29
C GLY A 630 23.93 22.07 1.41
N ALA A 631 25.27 22.12 1.25
CA ALA A 631 25.94 23.07 0.37
C ALA A 631 25.59 22.77 -1.12
N ALA A 632 25.44 21.49 -1.49
CA ALA A 632 25.00 21.07 -2.81
C ALA A 632 23.58 21.56 -3.13
N VAL A 633 22.66 21.46 -2.15
CA VAL A 633 21.28 21.96 -2.27
C VAL A 633 21.27 23.47 -2.48
N THR A 634 22.06 24.21 -1.69
CA THR A 634 22.14 25.68 -1.79
C THR A 634 22.69 26.14 -3.15
N GLU A 635 23.74 25.47 -3.65
CA GLU A 635 24.33 25.79 -4.94
C GLU A 635 23.39 25.44 -6.11
N ALA A 636 22.71 24.28 -6.05
CA ALA A 636 21.72 23.91 -7.06
C ALA A 636 20.55 24.92 -7.10
N ARG A 637 20.04 25.30 -5.92
CA ARG A 637 18.99 26.33 -5.81
C ARG A 637 19.44 27.65 -6.41
N ARG A 638 20.61 28.14 -6.05
CA ARG A 638 21.18 29.37 -6.58
C ARG A 638 21.28 29.35 -8.13
N ARG A 639 21.66 28.21 -8.72
CA ARG A 639 21.73 28.07 -10.19
C ARG A 639 20.36 28.11 -10.85
N ILE A 640 19.35 27.52 -10.23
CA ILE A 640 17.99 27.59 -10.74
C ILE A 640 17.45 29.01 -10.62
N GLU A 641 17.67 29.70 -9.49
CA GLU A 641 17.28 31.10 -9.31
C GLU A 641 17.90 32.02 -10.36
N LEU A 642 19.15 31.78 -10.75
CA LEU A 642 19.80 32.50 -11.84
C LEU A 642 19.18 32.25 -13.24
N ILE A 643 18.53 31.08 -13.45
CA ILE A 643 17.77 30.82 -14.68
C ILE A 643 16.42 31.53 -14.62
N LEU A 644 15.77 31.56 -13.46
CA LEU A 644 14.45 32.19 -13.27
C LEU A 644 14.51 33.72 -13.37
N ASP A 645 15.49 34.30 -12.72
CA ASP A 645 15.77 35.76 -12.74
C ASP A 645 17.25 36.04 -13.09
N PRO A 646 17.60 35.94 -14.36
CA PRO A 646 18.97 36.20 -14.78
C PRO A 646 19.36 37.62 -14.49
N PRO A 647 20.59 37.87 -13.98
CA PRO A 647 21.05 39.22 -13.68
C PRO A 647 20.95 40.11 -14.90
N LYS A 648 20.41 41.32 -14.73
CA LYS A 648 20.28 42.30 -15.82
C LYS A 648 21.58 43.04 -15.98
N ALA A 649 22.01 43.18 -17.24
CA ALA A 649 23.14 44.05 -17.54
C ALA A 649 22.72 45.50 -17.30
N GLU A 650 23.60 46.30 -16.69
CA GLU A 650 23.35 47.73 -16.44
C GLU A 650 24.18 48.59 -17.42
N VAL A 651 23.55 49.58 -18.01
CA VAL A 651 24.23 50.53 -18.90
C VAL A 651 25.29 51.31 -18.11
N GLY A 652 26.51 51.35 -18.65
CA GLY A 652 27.67 51.97 -18.02
C GLY A 652 28.47 51.05 -17.10
N ALA A 653 27.94 49.90 -16.71
CA ALA A 653 28.67 48.94 -15.88
C ALA A 653 29.76 48.20 -16.70
N ILE A 654 30.84 47.83 -15.99
CA ILE A 654 31.98 47.09 -16.54
C ILE A 654 31.89 45.65 -16.08
N TYR A 655 32.04 44.74 -17.05
CA TYR A 655 32.00 43.30 -16.82
C TYR A 655 33.26 42.64 -17.37
N MET A 656 33.76 41.65 -16.63
CA MET A 656 34.76 40.73 -17.14
C MET A 656 34.00 39.62 -17.91
N GLY A 657 33.99 39.70 -19.21
CA GLY A 657 33.27 38.76 -20.08
C GLY A 657 34.20 37.78 -20.80
N LYS A 658 33.61 36.70 -21.34
CA LYS A 658 34.31 35.69 -22.12
C LYS A 658 33.80 35.72 -23.58
N VAL A 659 34.70 35.76 -24.57
CA VAL A 659 34.32 35.68 -25.98
C VAL A 659 33.73 34.30 -26.29
N VAL A 660 32.45 34.28 -26.66
CA VAL A 660 31.68 33.03 -26.94
C VAL A 660 31.45 32.80 -28.43
N SER A 661 31.60 33.83 -29.26
CA SER A 661 31.49 33.72 -30.73
C SER A 661 32.11 34.91 -31.41
N THR A 662 32.79 34.71 -32.54
CA THR A 662 33.30 35.75 -33.44
C THR A 662 32.52 35.75 -34.74
N THR A 663 32.24 36.91 -35.26
CA THR A 663 31.55 37.12 -36.54
C THR A 663 32.28 38.23 -37.35
N LYS A 664 31.98 38.39 -38.64
CA LYS A 664 32.57 39.42 -39.50
C LYS A 664 32.29 40.86 -39.03
N PHE A 665 31.26 41.06 -38.18
CA PHE A 665 30.85 42.36 -37.70
C PHE A 665 31.15 42.63 -36.23
N GLY A 666 31.66 41.63 -35.47
CA GLY A 666 32.00 41.78 -34.08
C GLY A 666 32.17 40.48 -33.32
N ALA A 667 32.52 40.57 -32.05
CA ALA A 667 32.59 39.47 -31.10
C ALA A 667 31.38 39.49 -30.13
N PHE A 668 30.81 38.33 -29.92
CA PHE A 668 29.82 38.13 -28.84
C PHE A 668 30.59 37.74 -27.57
N ILE A 669 30.32 38.47 -26.51
CA ILE A 669 30.97 38.32 -25.21
C ILE A 669 29.92 38.03 -24.19
N ASN A 670 30.06 36.89 -23.53
CA ASN A 670 29.22 36.53 -22.40
C ASN A 670 29.67 37.36 -21.20
N ILE A 671 28.85 38.33 -20.81
CA ILE A 671 29.12 39.28 -19.71
C ILE A 671 28.51 38.88 -18.38
N LEU A 672 27.38 38.12 -18.42
CA LEU A 672 26.65 37.61 -17.30
C LEU A 672 26.07 36.22 -17.67
N PRO A 673 25.76 35.34 -16.72
CA PRO A 673 25.13 34.07 -17.00
C PRO A 673 23.90 34.22 -17.90
N GLY A 674 23.94 33.60 -19.12
CA GLY A 674 22.87 33.69 -20.11
C GLY A 674 22.72 35.02 -20.82
N ARG A 675 23.67 35.99 -20.71
CA ARG A 675 23.65 37.29 -21.36
C ARG A 675 24.93 37.52 -22.17
N ASP A 676 24.73 37.60 -23.47
CA ASP A 676 25.78 37.93 -24.40
C ASP A 676 25.61 39.36 -24.90
N GLY A 677 26.68 40.09 -24.96
CA GLY A 677 26.72 41.42 -25.58
C GLY A 677 27.58 41.44 -26.84
N LEU A 678 27.26 42.31 -27.77
CA LEU A 678 28.01 42.49 -29.01
C LEU A 678 29.06 43.60 -28.87
N LEU A 679 30.33 43.21 -28.94
CA LEU A 679 31.42 44.17 -29.17
C LEU A 679 31.64 44.27 -30.68
N HIS A 680 31.10 45.38 -31.26
CA HIS A 680 31.13 45.60 -32.72
C HIS A 680 32.55 45.85 -33.20
N ILE A 681 32.88 45.40 -34.45
CA ILE A 681 34.21 45.48 -35.03
C ILE A 681 34.77 46.93 -35.06
N SER A 682 33.93 47.95 -35.19
CA SER A 682 34.31 49.36 -35.12
C SER A 682 34.86 49.81 -33.78
N LYS A 683 34.51 49.07 -32.68
CA LYS A 683 34.94 49.33 -31.29
C LYS A 683 36.09 48.38 -30.87
N ILE A 684 36.28 47.26 -31.56
CA ILE A 684 37.32 46.27 -31.29
C ILE A 684 38.73 46.86 -31.48
N GLY A 685 38.93 47.64 -32.53
CA GLY A 685 40.22 48.15 -32.92
C GLY A 685 40.72 49.37 -32.15
N LYS A 686 40.01 49.84 -31.10
CA LYS A 686 40.37 51.01 -30.29
C LYS A 686 40.80 52.21 -31.13
N GLY A 687 40.07 52.50 -32.24
CA GLY A 687 40.36 53.62 -33.19
C GLY A 687 41.23 53.24 -34.41
N GLN A 688 41.76 52.04 -34.47
CA GLN A 688 42.43 51.50 -35.65
C GLN A 688 41.47 50.63 -36.49
N ARG A 689 41.61 50.61 -37.77
CA ARG A 689 40.79 49.78 -38.67
C ARG A 689 41.25 48.33 -38.59
N VAL A 690 40.39 47.45 -38.06
CA VAL A 690 40.57 46.00 -37.95
C VAL A 690 39.88 45.38 -39.16
N ASN A 691 40.56 44.48 -39.87
CA ASN A 691 39.97 43.80 -41.03
C ASN A 691 39.24 42.50 -40.61
N ASN A 692 39.73 41.79 -39.61
CA ASN A 692 39.07 40.57 -39.03
C ASN A 692 39.05 40.69 -37.54
N VAL A 693 37.94 40.29 -36.94
CA VAL A 693 37.70 40.30 -35.47
C VAL A 693 38.74 39.43 -34.76
N GLU A 694 39.11 38.32 -35.35
CA GLU A 694 40.06 37.32 -34.86
C GLU A 694 41.51 37.83 -34.76
N ASP A 695 41.81 38.95 -35.39
CA ASP A 695 43.16 39.58 -35.28
C ASP A 695 43.35 40.26 -33.91
N VAL A 696 42.25 40.52 -33.16
CA VAL A 696 42.26 41.22 -31.87
C VAL A 696 41.71 40.39 -30.72
N VAL A 697 40.64 39.58 -30.95
CA VAL A 697 40.00 38.76 -29.93
C VAL A 697 39.69 37.38 -30.49
N ASN A 698 39.96 36.33 -29.70
CA ASN A 698 39.74 34.96 -30.10
C ASN A 698 38.67 34.32 -29.20
N LEU A 699 38.06 33.23 -29.70
CA LEU A 699 37.10 32.46 -28.95
C LEU A 699 37.71 31.97 -27.62
N GLY A 700 37.05 32.31 -26.52
CA GLY A 700 37.47 31.89 -25.17
C GLY A 700 38.28 32.95 -24.42
N ASP A 701 38.69 34.08 -25.08
CA ASP A 701 39.42 35.15 -24.40
C ASP A 701 38.57 35.81 -23.32
N ALA A 702 39.21 36.11 -22.19
CA ALA A 702 38.61 36.90 -21.10
C ALA A 702 38.89 38.38 -21.37
N VAL A 703 37.87 39.17 -21.47
CA VAL A 703 37.95 40.58 -21.86
C VAL A 703 37.10 41.47 -20.92
N GLU A 704 37.64 42.65 -20.63
CA GLU A 704 36.92 43.61 -19.79
C GLU A 704 36.17 44.57 -20.69
N VAL A 705 34.83 44.57 -20.59
CA VAL A 705 33.96 45.35 -21.47
C VAL A 705 32.94 46.15 -20.67
N ARG A 706 32.54 47.28 -21.19
CA ARG A 706 31.49 48.14 -20.65
C ARG A 706 30.23 48.00 -21.49
N VAL A 707 29.11 48.00 -20.82
CA VAL A 707 27.80 48.10 -21.48
C VAL A 707 27.50 49.53 -21.89
N ASP A 708 27.41 49.76 -23.20
CA ASP A 708 27.15 51.10 -23.74
C ASP A 708 25.64 51.38 -23.88
N ASP A 709 24.89 50.36 -24.31
CA ASP A 709 23.46 50.51 -24.57
C ASP A 709 22.77 49.12 -24.51
N ILE A 710 21.50 49.12 -24.19
CA ILE A 710 20.63 47.96 -24.22
C ILE A 710 19.40 48.35 -25.03
N ASP A 711 19.23 47.74 -26.20
CA ASP A 711 18.10 48.06 -27.06
C ASP A 711 16.76 47.57 -26.48
N ALA A 712 15.64 48.03 -27.09
CA ALA A 712 14.29 47.64 -26.70
C ALA A 712 14.02 46.13 -26.85
N GLN A 713 14.88 45.39 -27.53
CA GLN A 713 14.83 43.90 -27.66
C GLN A 713 15.78 43.20 -26.70
N GLY A 714 16.42 43.93 -25.77
CA GLY A 714 17.34 43.37 -24.75
C GLY A 714 18.74 43.00 -25.28
N LYS A 715 19.12 43.47 -26.51
CA LYS A 715 20.47 43.26 -27.05
C LYS A 715 21.44 44.26 -26.44
N VAL A 716 22.55 43.75 -25.94
CA VAL A 716 23.56 44.50 -25.22
C VAL A 716 24.66 44.91 -26.20
N SER A 717 24.94 46.20 -26.31
CA SER A 717 26.05 46.77 -27.05
C SER A 717 27.24 47.04 -26.11
N LEU A 718 28.42 46.59 -26.51
CA LEU A 718 29.63 46.67 -25.68
C LEU A 718 30.69 47.57 -26.27
N SER A 719 31.51 48.13 -25.39
CA SER A 719 32.81 48.72 -25.70
C SER A 719 33.89 48.23 -24.74
N TRP A 720 35.13 48.47 -25.04
CA TRP A 720 36.21 48.19 -24.10
C TRP A 720 36.07 49.04 -22.84
N ALA A 721 36.37 48.49 -21.69
CA ALA A 721 36.28 49.17 -20.41
C ALA A 721 37.21 50.43 -20.32
N ASP A 722 38.34 50.42 -21.03
CA ASP A 722 39.34 51.49 -21.09
C ASP A 722 39.04 52.62 -22.15
N GLN A 723 37.93 52.47 -22.88
CA GLN A 723 37.49 53.55 -23.80
C GLN A 723 36.56 54.52 -23.09
N PRO A 724 36.62 55.87 -23.45
CA PRO A 724 35.69 56.82 -22.87
C PRO A 724 34.23 56.40 -23.23
N ALA A 725 33.31 56.63 -22.30
CA ALA A 725 31.89 56.31 -22.53
C ALA A 725 31.40 57.11 -23.73
N SER A 726 30.80 56.45 -24.71
CA SER A 726 30.12 57.10 -25.80
C SER A 726 28.86 57.84 -25.23
N GLU A 727 28.75 59.12 -25.50
CA GLU A 727 27.54 59.89 -25.08
C GLU A 727 26.29 59.22 -25.64
N PRO A 728 25.23 59.12 -24.85
CA PRO A 728 23.96 58.56 -25.34
C PRO A 728 23.32 59.54 -26.32
N GLY A 729 23.38 59.27 -27.64
CA GLY A 729 22.61 60.01 -28.63
C GLY A 729 23.22 60.23 -30.01
N SER A 730 24.49 59.87 -30.29
CA SER A 730 25.11 60.21 -31.57
C SER A 730 24.88 59.21 -32.73
N GLY A 731 24.06 58.23 -32.56
CA GLY A 731 23.79 57.16 -33.55
C GLY A 731 22.51 57.26 -34.39
N ARG A 732 21.72 58.31 -34.23
CA ARG A 732 20.37 58.37 -34.85
C ARG A 732 20.20 59.31 -36.03
N GLU A 733 21.18 60.18 -36.41
CA GLU A 733 21.01 61.14 -37.48
C GLU A 733 21.57 60.75 -38.84
N ASP A 734 22.38 59.69 -38.99
CA ASP A 734 23.00 59.32 -40.28
C ASP A 734 22.19 58.28 -41.12
N ARG A 735 20.95 57.92 -40.76
CA ARG A 735 20.15 56.99 -41.52
C ARG A 735 18.93 57.56 -42.23
N ALA A 736 18.69 58.86 -42.10
CA ALA A 736 17.52 59.56 -42.67
C ALA A 736 17.78 60.29 -44.01
N GLN A 737 18.96 60.21 -44.62
CA GLN A 737 19.24 60.93 -45.84
C GLN A 737 19.67 60.12 -47.08
N ARG A 738 19.32 58.78 -47.13
CA ARG A 738 19.67 58.05 -48.38
C ARG A 738 18.53 57.10 -48.86
N GLU A 739 17.32 57.48 -48.78
CA GLU A 739 16.20 56.85 -49.51
C GLU A 739 15.32 57.94 -50.16
N ASP A 740 15.76 58.57 -51.18
CA ASP A 740 14.91 59.18 -52.22
C ASP A 740 15.69 59.28 -53.55
N ARG A 741 15.55 58.27 -54.40
CA ARG A 741 15.58 58.39 -55.89
C ARG A 741 15.36 57.00 -56.52
N GLY A 742 14.17 56.94 -57.13
CA GLY A 742 13.95 56.41 -58.51
C GLY A 742 13.96 54.91 -58.64
N ASP A 743 13.15 54.25 -59.26
CA ASP A 743 12.07 54.64 -60.22
C ASP A 743 11.36 53.34 -60.66
N ARG A 744 10.05 53.37 -60.76
CA ARG A 744 9.21 52.72 -61.75
C ARG A 744 9.53 51.40 -62.46
N GLY A 745 8.51 50.54 -62.39
CA GLY A 745 8.17 49.62 -63.50
C GLY A 745 7.85 48.22 -62.94
N ASP A 746 6.83 47.69 -63.12
CA ASP A 746 5.55 47.65 -63.81
C ASP A 746 4.99 46.20 -63.62
N ARG A 747 3.73 46.14 -63.32
CA ARG A 747 2.74 45.10 -63.61
C ARG A 747 3.02 43.64 -63.69
N GLY A 748 2.11 42.95 -63.04
CA GLY A 748 1.48 41.69 -63.51
C GLY A 748 1.18 40.68 -62.46
N ASP A 749 0.12 40.72 -61.86
CA ASP A 749 -1.26 40.23 -62.09
C ASP A 749 -1.37 38.67 -62.02
N ARG A 750 -2.28 38.24 -61.19
CA ARG A 750 -3.01 36.94 -61.15
C ARG A 750 -2.23 35.66 -60.88
N GLY A 751 -2.70 34.80 -60.01
CA GLY A 751 -4.02 34.40 -59.60
C GLY A 751 -3.91 33.02 -58.97
N ASP A 752 -4.58 32.92 -57.90
CA ASP A 752 -5.63 31.94 -57.54
C ASP A 752 -5.44 30.45 -57.79
N ARG A 753 -5.90 29.69 -56.76
CA ARG A 753 -6.39 28.33 -56.72
C ARG A 753 -5.38 27.18 -56.74
N GLY A 754 -5.29 26.45 -55.66
CA GLY A 754 -6.29 25.43 -55.35
C GLY A 754 -5.80 24.05 -55.57
N GLY A 755 -5.96 23.19 -54.60
CA GLY A 755 -6.33 21.80 -54.89
C GLY A 755 -5.35 20.70 -54.54
N ARG A 756 -5.67 20.05 -53.45
CA ARG A 756 -5.93 18.59 -53.30
C ARG A 756 -5.08 17.56 -54.06
N GLY A 757 -4.70 16.56 -53.27
CA GLY A 757 -4.70 15.14 -53.68
C GLY A 757 -3.31 14.62 -53.95
N GLY A 758 -2.82 13.67 -53.29
CA GLY A 758 -3.27 12.33 -53.20
C GLY A 758 -2.21 11.38 -53.68
N ARG A 759 -1.88 10.44 -52.86
CA ARG A 759 -1.60 9.02 -53.16
C ARG A 759 -0.33 8.63 -53.95
N ASP A 760 0.27 7.66 -53.33
CA ASP A 760 0.77 6.38 -53.82
C ASP A 760 2.19 6.28 -54.41
N GLY A 761 2.84 5.30 -53.80
CA GLY A 761 3.52 4.26 -54.65
C GLY A 761 5.00 4.19 -54.58
N GLY A 762 5.47 3.18 -53.89
CA GLY A 762 6.27 2.17 -54.55
C GLY A 762 7.80 2.21 -54.40
N ARG A 763 8.26 1.26 -53.64
CA ARG A 763 9.25 0.23 -54.03
C ARG A 763 10.71 0.55 -54.39
N ASP A 764 11.53 -0.17 -53.65
CA ASP A 764 12.64 -1.05 -54.02
C ASP A 764 14.09 -0.50 -54.03
N GLY A 765 14.90 -1.31 -53.38
CA GLY A 765 16.28 -1.62 -53.75
C GLY A 765 17.33 -1.10 -52.76
N GLY A 766 17.84 -1.88 -51.87
CA GLY A 766 18.80 -2.90 -52.05
C GLY A 766 20.18 -2.58 -51.48
N ARG A 767 20.66 -3.43 -50.57
CA ARG A 767 22.07 -3.83 -50.34
C ARG A 767 23.08 -2.75 -49.93
N ASP A 768 23.95 -2.95 -48.99
CA ASP A 768 24.86 -4.00 -48.54
C ASP A 768 25.80 -3.43 -47.46
N GLY A 769 26.22 -4.25 -46.54
CA GLY A 769 27.59 -4.29 -46.10
C GLY A 769 28.00 -3.68 -44.77
N GLY A 770 28.40 -4.54 -43.84
CA GLY A 770 29.37 -4.14 -42.84
C GLY A 770 29.18 -4.63 -41.41
N ARG A 771 29.48 -5.88 -41.17
CA ARG A 771 29.68 -6.47 -39.84
C ARG A 771 31.14 -6.28 -39.41
N PRO A 772 31.49 -5.78 -38.26
CA PRO A 772 32.84 -5.91 -37.74
C PRO A 772 33.00 -7.17 -36.90
N GLU A 773 34.14 -7.80 -37.08
CA GLU A 773 34.59 -9.05 -36.49
C GLU A 773 34.79 -9.00 -34.97
N ARG A 774 34.57 -10.17 -34.36
CA ARG A 774 34.90 -10.48 -32.96
C ARG A 774 36.38 -10.86 -32.85
N ALA A 775 37.08 -10.23 -31.90
CA ALA A 775 38.39 -10.67 -31.43
C ALA A 775 38.32 -11.91 -30.51
N PRO A 776 39.36 -12.75 -30.42
CA PRO A 776 39.28 -14.07 -29.79
C PRO A 776 39.43 -14.02 -28.27
N ARG A 777 38.70 -14.93 -27.62
CA ARG A 777 38.75 -15.22 -26.18
C ARG A 777 40.04 -15.95 -25.81
N ALA A 778 40.69 -15.45 -24.78
CA ALA A 778 41.77 -16.15 -24.09
C ALA A 778 41.20 -17.24 -23.19
N ASP A 779 41.84 -18.37 -23.23
CA ASP A 779 41.65 -19.58 -22.46
C ASP A 779 41.89 -19.33 -20.96
N ARG A 780 41.00 -19.79 -20.10
CA ARG A 780 41.21 -19.91 -18.65
C ARG A 780 40.60 -21.22 -18.14
N GLY A 781 41.48 -21.92 -17.49
CA GLY A 781 41.45 -23.22 -16.94
C GLY A 781 40.23 -23.63 -16.10
N GLU A 782 40.10 -24.95 -16.04
CA GLU A 782 39.12 -25.72 -15.28
C GLU A 782 39.08 -25.38 -13.78
N ALA A 783 37.90 -25.28 -13.24
CA ALA A 783 37.59 -25.28 -11.81
C ALA A 783 36.48 -26.29 -11.51
N PRO A 784 36.41 -26.86 -10.31
CA PRO A 784 35.95 -28.22 -10.05
C PRO A 784 34.42 -28.31 -10.00
N THR A 785 33.94 -29.46 -10.45
CA THR A 785 32.58 -29.95 -10.44
C THR A 785 32.02 -30.13 -9.03
N GLY A 786 30.89 -29.42 -8.74
CA GLY A 786 30.12 -29.57 -7.53
C GLY A 786 29.05 -28.51 -7.41
N GLY A 787 28.21 -28.34 -8.42
CA GLY A 787 27.10 -27.40 -8.40
C GLY A 787 25.78 -28.14 -8.28
N ALA A 788 24.94 -27.70 -7.29
CA ALA A 788 23.53 -28.04 -7.24
C ALA A 788 22.84 -27.70 -8.59
N PRO A 789 21.82 -28.44 -9.01
CA PRO A 789 21.14 -28.18 -10.27
C PRO A 789 20.59 -26.74 -10.25
N VAL A 790 20.91 -25.98 -11.29
CA VAL A 790 20.33 -24.65 -11.54
C VAL A 790 18.89 -24.88 -11.95
N VAL A 791 17.97 -24.68 -11.03
CA VAL A 791 16.53 -24.69 -11.30
C VAL A 791 16.21 -23.48 -12.17
N SER A 792 15.40 -23.65 -13.21
CA SER A 792 14.96 -22.55 -14.06
C SER A 792 14.11 -21.57 -13.26
N PHE A 793 14.03 -20.31 -13.71
CA PHE A 793 13.16 -19.32 -13.07
C PHE A 793 11.70 -19.79 -13.03
N GLU A 794 11.23 -20.48 -14.07
CA GLU A 794 9.89 -21.04 -14.15
C GLU A 794 9.67 -22.15 -13.11
N GLU A 795 10.61 -23.08 -12.97
CA GLU A 795 10.54 -24.13 -11.94
C GLU A 795 10.63 -23.57 -10.52
N SER A 796 11.42 -22.52 -10.30
CA SER A 796 11.48 -21.82 -9.01
C SER A 796 10.18 -21.08 -8.71
N PHE A 797 9.57 -20.47 -9.71
CA PHE A 797 8.31 -19.74 -9.60
C PHE A 797 7.13 -20.70 -9.37
N ASP A 798 7.06 -21.81 -10.09
CA ASP A 798 6.03 -22.84 -9.90
C ASP A 798 6.15 -23.52 -8.53
N ALA A 799 7.37 -23.75 -8.04
CA ALA A 799 7.61 -24.26 -6.70
C ALA A 799 7.20 -23.22 -5.61
N GLU A 800 7.38 -21.95 -5.87
CA GLU A 800 6.99 -20.85 -4.98
C GLU A 800 5.46 -20.71 -4.92
N ILE A 801 4.78 -20.80 -6.05
CA ILE A 801 3.30 -20.84 -6.14
C ILE A 801 2.75 -22.09 -5.46
N ALA A 802 3.31 -23.27 -5.72
CA ALA A 802 2.87 -24.51 -5.09
C ALA A 802 3.07 -24.50 -3.56
N ALA A 803 4.09 -23.81 -3.06
CA ALA A 803 4.33 -23.67 -1.62
C ALA A 803 3.41 -22.64 -0.96
N GLU A 804 2.94 -21.63 -1.70
CA GLU A 804 2.09 -20.54 -1.17
C GLU A 804 0.59 -20.83 -1.33
N PHE A 805 0.20 -21.55 -2.40
CA PHE A 805 -1.20 -21.80 -2.77
C PHE A 805 -1.57 -23.30 -2.83
N GLY A 806 -0.64 -24.22 -2.54
CA GLY A 806 -0.81 -25.65 -2.80
C GLY A 806 -0.65 -25.98 -4.29
N ASP A 807 -0.49 -27.25 -4.61
CA ASP A 807 -0.40 -27.75 -6.00
C ASP A 807 -1.75 -27.53 -6.72
N LEU A 808 -1.80 -26.56 -7.61
CA LEU A 808 -2.97 -26.21 -8.43
C LEU A 808 -3.06 -27.05 -9.71
N GLY A 809 -2.17 -28.03 -9.89
CA GLY A 809 -2.18 -28.95 -11.03
C GLY A 809 -3.27 -30.03 -10.90
N PRO A 810 -3.71 -30.60 -12.03
CA PRO A 810 -4.61 -31.76 -11.97
C PRO A 810 -3.90 -32.91 -11.24
N ALA A 811 -4.60 -33.52 -10.27
CA ALA A 811 -4.10 -34.65 -9.50
C ALA A 811 -3.54 -35.75 -10.43
N PRO A 812 -2.34 -36.30 -10.17
CA PRO A 812 -1.84 -37.39 -10.94
C PRO A 812 -2.77 -38.59 -10.81
N VAL A 813 -3.17 -39.16 -11.94
CA VAL A 813 -3.96 -40.39 -11.99
C VAL A 813 -3.09 -41.50 -11.41
N GLU A 814 -3.46 -42.09 -10.30
CA GLU A 814 -2.81 -43.23 -9.69
C GLU A 814 -2.81 -44.42 -10.67
N GLY A 815 -1.64 -44.76 -11.16
CA GLY A 815 -1.36 -46.01 -11.83
C GLY A 815 -0.62 -46.96 -10.90
N ASP A 816 -1.33 -47.97 -10.51
CA ASP A 816 -0.96 -49.31 -9.99
C ASP A 816 0.50 -49.51 -9.48
N ALA A 817 0.60 -49.72 -8.16
CA ALA A 817 1.82 -50.05 -7.44
C ALA A 817 2.19 -51.51 -7.60
N GLY A 818 3.18 -51.79 -8.40
CA GLY A 818 3.87 -53.10 -8.50
C GLY A 818 5.16 -53.11 -7.67
N ALA A 819 5.28 -54.11 -6.79
CA ALA A 819 6.32 -54.34 -5.79
C ALA A 819 7.77 -54.41 -6.32
N PRO A 820 8.80 -54.28 -5.46
CA PRO A 820 10.20 -54.14 -5.86
C PRO A 820 10.85 -55.49 -6.21
N ARG A 821 11.62 -55.51 -7.30
CA ARG A 821 12.60 -56.61 -7.59
C ARG A 821 14.00 -56.07 -7.70
N SER A 822 14.86 -56.75 -7.02
CA SER A 822 16.28 -56.62 -6.89
C SER A 822 17.07 -56.95 -8.17
N GLY A 823 18.13 -56.16 -8.42
CA GLY A 823 19.48 -56.61 -8.87
C GLY A 823 19.68 -57.30 -10.21
N GLY A 824 20.63 -56.74 -11.01
CA GLY A 824 21.35 -57.54 -12.00
C GLY A 824 21.71 -56.85 -13.30
N ASP A 825 22.83 -56.35 -13.32
CA ASP A 825 23.97 -56.20 -14.28
C ASP A 825 23.81 -56.55 -15.78
N ARG A 826 24.46 -55.72 -16.63
CA ARG A 826 25.09 -55.93 -17.94
C ARG A 826 24.27 -55.81 -19.23
N GLY A 827 24.78 -54.92 -20.06
CA GLY A 827 25.20 -55.30 -21.42
C GLY A 827 24.44 -54.68 -22.61
N ASP A 828 25.02 -53.69 -23.17
CA ASP A 828 25.42 -53.50 -24.59
C ASP A 828 24.46 -53.57 -25.78
N SER A 829 24.68 -52.65 -26.70
CA SER A 829 24.39 -52.58 -28.14
C SER A 829 23.03 -52.08 -28.64
N GLY A 830 23.07 -50.90 -29.32
CA GLY A 830 22.07 -50.42 -30.27
C GLY A 830 22.04 -51.23 -31.61
N PRO A 831 21.51 -50.82 -32.76
CA PRO A 831 20.95 -49.51 -33.15
C PRO A 831 19.72 -49.57 -34.11
N ARG A 832 19.12 -48.37 -34.35
CA ARG A 832 18.46 -47.92 -35.61
C ARG A 832 17.22 -48.64 -36.19
N ARG A 833 16.16 -47.91 -36.45
CA ARG A 833 15.57 -47.46 -37.75
C ARG A 833 14.05 -47.28 -37.67
N ASN A 834 13.57 -46.06 -37.84
CA ASN A 834 12.93 -45.50 -39.06
C ASN A 834 11.48 -45.93 -39.44
N ARG A 835 10.63 -44.92 -39.61
CA ARG A 835 9.44 -44.79 -40.53
C ARG A 835 8.18 -45.56 -40.15
N SER A 836 6.95 -45.03 -40.26
CA SER A 836 6.33 -44.09 -41.22
C SER A 836 4.85 -43.86 -40.91
N ARG A 837 4.37 -42.67 -41.22
CA ARG A 837 3.08 -42.26 -41.77
C ARG A 837 1.78 -43.04 -41.53
N GLY A 838 0.80 -42.39 -40.96
CA GLY A 838 -0.55 -42.07 -41.29
C GLY A 838 -1.52 -43.11 -41.88
N PRO A 839 -2.83 -42.82 -42.18
CA PRO A 839 -3.63 -41.62 -41.96
C PRO A 839 -5.08 -41.93 -41.50
N ARG A 840 -5.79 -40.83 -41.20
CA ARG A 840 -7.24 -40.56 -41.34
C ARG A 840 -8.31 -41.64 -41.06
N ARG A 841 -9.13 -41.38 -40.10
CA ARG A 841 -10.57 -40.99 -40.25
C ARG A 841 -11.11 -40.32 -39.02
#